data_e1a8c08cfe7439954bf0c41b1bd88fe1
#
_entry.id   e1a8c08cfe7439954bf0c41b1bd88fe1
#
_cell.length_a   1.000
_cell.length_b   1.000
_cell.length_c   1.000
_cell.angle_alpha   90.00
_cell.angle_beta   90.00
_cell.angle_gamma   90.00
#
_symmetry.space_group_name_H-M   'P 1'
#
loop_
_entity.id
_entity.type
_entity.pdbx_description
1 polymer ?
#
loop_
_entity_poly.entity_id
_entity_poly.type
_entity_poly.pdbx_seq_one_letter_code
_entity_poly.pdbx_strand_id
1 'polypeptide(L)'
;MIALLACMLAVAPAGSQPSQQPVGPAPAPAVVPPVAAAPTPGTPALTAADLGAWLDGNLPAALLQGKIAGVQVVVVKDGQVLVKKGYGYADVAGKKTMDVDRTLMRIGSTSKLFTWTAVLQLVEAGKIDLNADINRYLDFRITPKSGRPITMNDLMTHRAGFEEGLKDLLATDPARLKTTEAYLKENQRPQLFPAGAVPAYSNYGAALAGYIVERVSGEPFAAYVEHHILTPLQMPRTTFVQPLPRALAASMSKGYHQSNMAPGPFELVETAPAGSASTTGGDMANFMIALLQDGRFGNGQILRPETARLTRSPVIQPQPGFAAMAHGFFNERRNGKLVVGHGGDTIVFHTDMNLLPEQGVGFFVSFNSRGENDAAYGARQRLFDLFMDRYFPAPPAVTPAAIANAADHAGAIAGHYEGSRRVETGFISLFYLIQQDAITANEDGTISVSSIEDKKFREIAPNLWREVDGPRQLLVTETGGRRTIIDSANPISVMQAVPAVRNSTLNMLVGGLSVLVLLATALLWPVAAWLRRTYPGRAVVTGRAARLQFLTRLSAVGDLAYLGGWYMILAPILQSRVEVYNAGLDGWIRALQIAAIIPLAGAVIGVWNAGTTFATGRGWTARVRSVIVAAALIGIVWVAWMGALIGFDLNY
;
A
#
# COMPACT_ATOMS: atom_id res chain seq x y z
N MET A 1 -23.57 -1.82 -5.41
CA MET A 1 -23.90 -1.15 -6.69
C MET A 1 -24.41 0.27 -6.49
N ILE A 2 -25.38 0.53 -5.60
CA ILE A 2 -25.87 1.89 -5.30
C ILE A 2 -24.79 2.72 -4.58
N ALA A 3 -24.01 2.15 -3.67
CA ALA A 3 -22.90 2.84 -2.98
C ALA A 3 -21.74 3.22 -3.92
N LEU A 4 -21.44 2.39 -4.93
CA LEU A 4 -20.46 2.75 -5.97
C LEU A 4 -20.97 3.89 -6.86
N LEU A 5 -22.28 3.95 -7.12
CA LEU A 5 -22.88 5.04 -7.88
C LEU A 5 -22.93 6.36 -7.08
N ALA A 6 -23.09 6.31 -5.77
CA ALA A 6 -23.11 7.51 -4.91
C ALA A 6 -21.74 8.19 -4.82
N CYS A 7 -20.64 7.42 -4.83
CA CYS A 7 -19.28 7.97 -4.93
C CYS A 7 -18.95 8.57 -6.30
N MET A 8 -19.69 8.21 -7.36
CA MET A 8 -19.43 8.71 -8.71
C MET A 8 -20.06 10.07 -9.04
N LEU A 9 -20.94 10.61 -8.20
CA LEU A 9 -21.74 11.81 -8.51
C LEU A 9 -21.29 13.11 -7.83
N ALA A 10 -20.21 13.11 -7.06
CA ALA A 10 -19.78 14.26 -6.26
C ALA A 10 -18.44 14.88 -6.75
N VAL A 11 -18.34 15.25 -8.03
CA VAL A 11 -17.18 16.03 -8.50
C VAL A 11 -17.62 17.13 -9.47
N ALA A 12 -17.32 18.37 -9.13
CA ALA A 12 -17.52 19.57 -9.95
C ALA A 12 -16.36 19.75 -10.96
N PRO A 13 -16.57 20.40 -12.12
CA PRO A 13 -15.61 20.42 -13.20
C PRO A 13 -14.50 21.47 -13.00
N ALA A 14 -13.25 21.09 -13.30
CA ALA A 14 -12.11 21.99 -13.37
C ALA A 14 -11.77 22.37 -14.83
N GLY A 15 -11.39 23.62 -15.03
CA GLY A 15 -11.16 24.26 -16.31
C GLY A 15 -9.87 23.87 -17.06
N SER A 16 -9.81 24.28 -18.32
CA SER A 16 -8.83 23.94 -19.37
C SER A 16 -7.42 24.52 -19.18
N GLN A 17 -6.39 23.75 -19.59
CA GLN A 17 -4.97 24.11 -19.49
C GLN A 17 -4.36 24.70 -20.78
N PRO A 18 -3.32 25.53 -20.67
CA PRO A 18 -2.32 25.78 -21.73
C PRO A 18 -0.98 25.06 -21.46
N SER A 19 -0.31 24.64 -22.52
CA SER A 19 0.96 23.91 -22.54
C SER A 19 2.19 24.81 -22.30
N GLN A 20 3.17 24.35 -21.49
CA GLN A 20 4.47 25.00 -21.31
C GLN A 20 5.68 24.07 -21.44
N GLN A 21 6.81 24.62 -21.85
CA GLN A 21 8.10 23.99 -22.18
C GLN A 21 8.98 23.75 -20.91
N PRO A 22 9.97 22.85 -20.96
CA PRO A 22 10.76 22.44 -19.79
C PRO A 22 11.90 23.40 -19.43
N VAL A 23 12.12 23.59 -18.13
CA VAL A 23 13.23 24.36 -17.54
C VAL A 23 14.25 23.39 -16.91
N GLY A 24 15.53 23.59 -17.18
CA GLY A 24 16.62 22.75 -16.73
C GLY A 24 17.03 22.99 -15.24
N PRO A 25 17.87 22.13 -14.64
CA PRO A 25 18.13 22.13 -13.20
C PRO A 25 19.10 23.24 -12.75
N ALA A 26 18.77 23.86 -11.60
CA ALA A 26 19.61 24.83 -10.90
C ALA A 26 20.52 24.17 -9.83
N PRO A 27 21.67 24.76 -9.47
CA PRO A 27 22.62 24.18 -8.52
C PRO A 27 22.15 24.24 -7.05
N ALA A 28 22.55 23.24 -6.27
CA ALA A 28 22.15 23.06 -4.88
C ALA A 28 22.83 24.07 -3.91
N PRO A 29 22.11 24.56 -2.89
CA PRO A 29 22.70 25.42 -1.84
C PRO A 29 23.52 24.64 -0.81
N ALA A 30 24.54 25.27 -0.26
CA ALA A 30 25.47 24.69 0.71
C ALA A 30 24.83 24.40 2.07
N VAL A 31 25.13 23.23 2.63
CA VAL A 31 24.61 22.73 3.91
C VAL A 31 25.45 23.22 5.08
N VAL A 32 24.81 23.88 6.05
CA VAL A 32 25.40 24.19 7.38
C VAL A 32 25.01 23.05 8.34
N PRO A 33 25.96 22.44 9.06
CA PRO A 33 25.65 21.36 10.01
C PRO A 33 24.82 21.87 11.21
N PRO A 34 23.86 21.10 11.72
CA PRO A 34 23.04 21.52 12.85
C PRO A 34 23.83 21.45 14.16
N VAL A 35 23.80 22.55 14.92
CA VAL A 35 24.25 22.60 16.30
C VAL A 35 23.23 21.82 17.15
N ALA A 36 23.71 20.93 18.03
CA ALA A 36 22.87 20.21 18.98
C ALA A 36 22.14 21.20 19.90
N ALA A 37 20.83 21.28 19.76
CA ALA A 37 20.00 22.16 20.59
C ALA A 37 19.92 21.64 22.02
N ALA A 38 20.08 22.53 22.99
CA ALA A 38 19.87 22.26 24.42
C ALA A 38 18.37 21.84 24.65
N PRO A 39 18.09 21.00 25.69
CA PRO A 39 16.71 20.60 25.99
C PRO A 39 15.83 21.82 26.25
N THR A 40 14.66 21.82 25.66
CA THR A 40 13.65 22.86 25.85
C THR A 40 13.23 22.87 27.33
N PRO A 41 13.22 24.02 28.03
CA PRO A 41 12.75 24.10 29.40
C PRO A 41 11.32 23.54 29.53
N GLY A 42 11.13 22.59 30.47
CA GLY A 42 9.83 21.93 30.67
C GLY A 42 9.67 20.57 30.02
N THR A 43 10.62 20.07 29.22
CA THR A 43 10.57 18.70 28.67
C THR A 43 10.77 17.67 29.79
N PRO A 44 9.82 16.74 30.06
CA PRO A 44 10.00 15.74 31.09
C PRO A 44 11.13 14.77 30.75
N ALA A 45 11.84 14.31 31.77
CA ALA A 45 12.86 13.27 31.58
C ALA A 45 12.19 11.94 31.20
N LEU A 46 12.76 11.24 30.23
CA LEU A 46 12.29 9.90 29.85
C LEU A 46 12.71 8.90 30.92
N THR A 47 11.83 8.67 31.90
CA THR A 47 11.98 7.72 33.00
C THR A 47 10.89 6.64 32.94
N ALA A 48 11.12 5.48 33.58
CA ALA A 48 10.14 4.41 33.65
C ALA A 48 8.85 4.85 34.35
N ALA A 49 8.94 5.68 35.39
CA ALA A 49 7.79 6.15 36.15
C ALA A 49 6.93 7.11 35.32
N ASP A 50 7.54 8.13 34.69
CA ASP A 50 6.79 9.12 33.89
C ASP A 50 6.19 8.48 32.64
N LEU A 51 6.97 7.68 31.90
CA LEU A 51 6.49 6.98 30.73
C LEU A 51 5.40 5.97 31.07
N GLY A 52 5.57 5.22 32.18
CA GLY A 52 4.56 4.28 32.66
C GLY A 52 3.22 4.95 32.97
N ALA A 53 3.24 6.07 33.69
CA ALA A 53 2.04 6.84 34.02
C ALA A 53 1.39 7.47 32.77
N TRP A 54 2.21 7.97 31.84
CA TRP A 54 1.72 8.52 30.58
C TRP A 54 1.02 7.46 29.71
N LEU A 55 1.59 6.24 29.58
CA LEU A 55 0.96 5.14 28.87
C LEU A 55 -0.35 4.70 29.55
N ASP A 56 -0.37 4.62 30.90
CA ASP A 56 -1.57 4.25 31.67
C ASP A 56 -2.71 5.28 31.50
N GLY A 57 -2.38 6.55 31.30
CA GLY A 57 -3.36 7.59 31.04
C GLY A 57 -3.90 7.62 29.60
N ASN A 58 -3.12 7.16 28.62
CA ASN A 58 -3.50 7.29 27.21
C ASN A 58 -4.09 6.01 26.61
N LEU A 59 -3.47 4.85 26.83
CA LEU A 59 -3.80 3.64 26.11
C LEU A 59 -5.16 3.03 26.44
N PRO A 60 -5.60 2.95 27.72
CA PRO A 60 -6.91 2.36 28.03
C PRO A 60 -8.06 3.11 27.35
N ALA A 61 -8.01 4.44 27.31
CA ALA A 61 -9.01 5.26 26.65
C ALA A 61 -8.99 5.07 25.12
N ALA A 62 -7.79 5.04 24.53
CA ALA A 62 -7.62 4.80 23.09
C ALA A 62 -8.14 3.42 22.65
N LEU A 63 -7.88 2.37 23.44
CA LEU A 63 -8.41 1.03 23.17
C LEU A 63 -9.93 1.00 23.19
N LEU A 64 -10.55 1.63 24.21
CA LEU A 64 -12.00 1.68 24.37
C LEU A 64 -12.65 2.44 23.21
N GLN A 65 -12.17 3.65 22.92
CA GLN A 65 -12.70 4.50 21.86
C GLN A 65 -12.53 3.88 20.47
N GLY A 66 -11.37 3.26 20.23
CA GLY A 66 -11.06 2.61 18.97
C GLY A 66 -11.65 1.21 18.80
N LYS A 67 -12.38 0.66 19.81
CA LYS A 67 -12.82 -0.74 19.82
C LYS A 67 -11.66 -1.72 19.54
N ILE A 68 -10.52 -1.49 20.16
CA ILE A 68 -9.31 -2.29 20.02
C ILE A 68 -9.22 -3.27 21.20
N ALA A 69 -8.93 -4.55 20.94
CA ALA A 69 -8.94 -5.58 21.98
C ALA A 69 -7.72 -5.50 22.91
N GLY A 70 -6.54 -5.23 22.38
CA GLY A 70 -5.33 -5.14 23.20
C GLY A 70 -4.11 -4.61 22.45
N VAL A 71 -3.10 -4.23 23.23
CA VAL A 71 -1.84 -3.69 22.74
C VAL A 71 -0.67 -4.10 23.64
N GLN A 72 0.49 -4.29 23.03
CA GLN A 72 1.79 -4.37 23.72
C GLN A 72 2.60 -3.13 23.39
N VAL A 73 3.26 -2.54 24.40
CA VAL A 73 4.22 -1.45 24.23
C VAL A 73 5.50 -1.79 24.98
N VAL A 74 6.61 -1.60 24.29
CA VAL A 74 7.95 -1.76 24.88
C VAL A 74 8.80 -0.55 24.51
N VAL A 75 9.46 0.01 25.50
CA VAL A 75 10.47 1.05 25.29
C VAL A 75 11.78 0.58 25.92
N VAL A 76 12.85 0.62 25.13
CA VAL A 76 14.21 0.36 25.60
C VAL A 76 15.00 1.67 25.60
N LYS A 77 15.96 1.80 26.49
CA LYS A 77 16.83 2.96 26.60
C LYS A 77 18.22 2.53 27.10
N ASP A 78 19.27 3.03 26.46
CA ASP A 78 20.65 2.81 26.82
C ASP A 78 21.00 1.31 27.07
N GLY A 79 20.48 0.45 26.17
CA GLY A 79 20.72 -0.99 26.21
C GLY A 79 19.89 -1.78 27.23
N GLN A 80 18.89 -1.17 27.85
CA GLN A 80 18.03 -1.82 28.84
C GLN A 80 16.55 -1.60 28.54
N VAL A 81 15.70 -2.48 29.03
CA VAL A 81 14.24 -2.29 28.98
C VAL A 81 13.86 -1.21 29.99
N LEU A 82 13.34 -0.09 29.49
CA LEU A 82 12.84 0.99 30.33
C LEU A 82 11.40 0.72 30.82
N VAL A 83 10.50 0.36 29.87
CA VAL A 83 9.10 0.03 30.14
C VAL A 83 8.68 -1.09 29.20
N LYS A 84 7.89 -2.05 29.72
CA LYS A 84 7.13 -3.01 28.93
C LYS A 84 5.75 -3.19 29.57
N LYS A 85 4.69 -2.93 28.79
CA LYS A 85 3.30 -2.99 29.28
C LYS A 85 2.38 -3.60 28.22
N GLY A 86 1.44 -4.43 28.71
CA GLY A 86 0.30 -4.93 27.94
C GLY A 86 -1.00 -4.31 28.46
N TYR A 87 -1.88 -3.91 27.54
CA TYR A 87 -3.20 -3.37 27.88
C TYR A 87 -4.29 -4.12 27.12
N GLY A 88 -5.46 -4.27 27.74
CA GLY A 88 -6.57 -5.01 27.16
C GLY A 88 -6.34 -6.53 27.14
N TYR A 89 -6.86 -7.18 26.11
CA TYR A 89 -6.97 -8.63 26.06
C TYR A 89 -6.28 -9.25 24.85
N ALA A 90 -5.57 -10.35 25.08
CA ALA A 90 -5.12 -11.29 24.05
C ALA A 90 -6.26 -12.19 23.56
N ASP A 91 -7.23 -12.49 24.44
CA ASP A 91 -8.48 -13.19 24.14
C ASP A 91 -9.62 -12.55 24.93
N VAL A 92 -10.50 -11.83 24.21
CA VAL A 92 -11.61 -11.08 24.83
C VAL A 92 -12.61 -12.03 25.47
N ALA A 93 -13.05 -13.08 24.76
CA ALA A 93 -14.03 -14.04 25.26
C ALA A 93 -13.49 -14.86 26.45
N GLY A 94 -12.22 -15.28 26.36
CA GLY A 94 -11.51 -15.98 27.42
C GLY A 94 -11.02 -15.08 28.55
N LYS A 95 -11.23 -13.77 28.47
CA LYS A 95 -10.71 -12.75 29.43
C LYS A 95 -9.21 -12.90 29.70
N LYS A 96 -8.45 -13.38 28.70
CA LYS A 96 -6.99 -13.50 28.80
C LYS A 96 -6.36 -12.13 28.55
N THR A 97 -5.77 -11.56 29.56
CA THR A 97 -5.09 -10.25 29.46
C THR A 97 -3.85 -10.30 28.56
N MET A 98 -3.47 -9.15 28.02
CA MET A 98 -2.28 -9.00 27.20
C MET A 98 -1.02 -9.07 28.08
N ASP A 99 -0.18 -10.08 27.86
CA ASP A 99 1.09 -10.29 28.54
C ASP A 99 2.24 -10.05 27.56
N VAL A 100 3.06 -9.05 27.83
CA VAL A 100 4.14 -8.60 26.94
C VAL A 100 5.24 -9.65 26.75
N ASP A 101 5.46 -10.51 27.73
CA ASP A 101 6.52 -11.53 27.69
C ASP A 101 6.02 -12.89 27.17
N ARG A 102 4.70 -13.12 27.15
CA ARG A 102 4.13 -14.43 26.84
C ARG A 102 3.17 -14.43 25.67
N THR A 103 2.46 -13.33 25.42
CA THR A 103 1.49 -13.25 24.33
C THR A 103 2.19 -12.97 23.02
N LEU A 104 2.05 -13.86 22.05
CA LEU A 104 2.56 -13.66 20.71
C LEU A 104 1.64 -12.75 19.92
N MET A 105 2.24 -11.86 19.14
CA MET A 105 1.60 -10.97 18.19
C MET A 105 2.14 -11.22 16.79
N ARG A 106 1.30 -11.13 15.75
CA ARG A 106 1.78 -11.07 14.36
C ARG A 106 2.32 -9.69 14.10
N ILE A 107 3.55 -9.59 13.64
CA ILE A 107 4.19 -8.29 13.40
C ILE A 107 4.20 -7.85 11.94
N GLY A 108 3.55 -8.62 11.05
CA GLY A 108 3.45 -8.27 9.63
C GLY A 108 4.80 -7.90 9.03
N SER A 109 4.84 -6.81 8.30
CA SER A 109 6.05 -6.37 7.57
C SER A 109 7.23 -5.96 8.46
N THR A 110 7.07 -5.77 9.77
CA THR A 110 8.21 -5.63 10.69
C THR A 110 9.10 -6.89 10.66
N SER A 111 8.58 -8.04 10.21
CA SER A 111 9.33 -9.28 9.92
C SER A 111 10.49 -9.06 8.95
N LYS A 112 10.36 -8.12 8.02
CA LYS A 112 11.39 -7.81 7.03
C LYS A 112 12.71 -7.37 7.66
N LEU A 113 12.67 -6.79 8.86
CA LEU A 113 13.88 -6.38 9.57
C LEU A 113 14.80 -7.58 9.88
N PHE A 114 14.21 -8.75 10.18
CA PHE A 114 14.95 -10.00 10.37
C PHE A 114 15.49 -10.53 9.02
N THR A 115 14.70 -10.42 7.97
CA THR A 115 15.12 -10.82 6.61
C THR A 115 16.32 -9.99 6.14
N TRP A 116 16.27 -8.69 6.32
CA TRP A 116 17.37 -7.81 5.96
C TRP A 116 18.61 -8.03 6.84
N THR A 117 18.42 -8.32 8.13
CA THR A 117 19.52 -8.73 9.02
C THR A 117 20.18 -10.01 8.54
N ALA A 118 19.41 -11.02 8.13
CA ALA A 118 19.93 -12.27 7.57
C ALA A 118 20.71 -12.04 6.25
N VAL A 119 20.21 -11.19 5.37
CA VAL A 119 20.94 -10.78 4.15
C VAL A 119 22.26 -10.14 4.52
N LEU A 120 22.26 -9.19 5.46
CA LEU A 120 23.47 -8.50 5.89
C LEU A 120 24.51 -9.43 6.54
N GLN A 121 24.08 -10.47 7.27
CA GLN A 121 24.96 -11.51 7.78
C GLN A 121 25.69 -12.28 6.65
N LEU A 122 24.96 -12.60 5.57
CA LEU A 122 25.53 -13.25 4.41
C LEU A 122 26.42 -12.32 3.57
N VAL A 123 26.16 -11.01 3.61
CA VAL A 123 27.08 -9.99 3.05
C VAL A 123 28.38 -9.95 3.87
N GLU A 124 28.32 -9.95 5.20
CA GLU A 124 29.49 -10.05 6.06
C GLU A 124 30.33 -11.30 5.80
N ALA A 125 29.67 -12.40 5.52
CA ALA A 125 30.30 -13.67 5.18
C ALA A 125 30.87 -13.70 3.75
N GLY A 126 30.73 -12.63 2.97
CA GLY A 126 31.15 -12.56 1.56
C GLY A 126 30.36 -13.47 0.61
N LYS A 127 29.22 -13.99 1.06
CA LYS A 127 28.37 -14.90 0.27
C LYS A 127 27.36 -14.16 -0.60
N ILE A 128 26.96 -12.95 -0.23
CA ILE A 128 26.09 -12.05 -1.01
C ILE A 128 26.85 -10.75 -1.29
N ASP A 129 26.84 -10.33 -2.55
CA ASP A 129 27.24 -8.99 -2.99
C ASP A 129 25.98 -8.17 -3.23
N LEU A 130 25.84 -7.05 -2.52
CA LEU A 130 24.69 -6.16 -2.59
C LEU A 130 24.44 -5.58 -3.99
N ASN A 131 25.47 -5.51 -4.84
CA ASN A 131 25.41 -4.91 -6.18
C ASN A 131 25.40 -5.95 -7.32
N ALA A 132 25.55 -7.22 -7.00
CA ALA A 132 25.47 -8.27 -8.01
C ALA A 132 24.04 -8.53 -8.49
N ASP A 133 23.90 -9.03 -9.73
CA ASP A 133 22.62 -9.53 -10.26
C ASP A 133 22.10 -10.66 -9.35
N ILE A 134 20.86 -10.49 -8.81
CA ILE A 134 20.22 -11.50 -7.95
C ILE A 134 20.03 -12.85 -8.64
N ASN A 135 19.98 -12.89 -9.97
CA ASN A 135 19.90 -14.13 -10.73
C ASN A 135 21.09 -15.07 -10.48
N ARG A 136 22.21 -14.58 -9.93
CA ARG A 136 23.36 -15.41 -9.51
C ARG A 136 23.03 -16.33 -8.34
N TYR A 137 22.03 -15.98 -7.54
CA TYR A 137 21.64 -16.68 -6.32
C TYR A 137 20.37 -17.50 -6.46
N LEU A 138 19.65 -17.35 -7.61
CA LEU A 138 18.37 -18.01 -7.87
C LEU A 138 18.55 -19.27 -8.73
N ASP A 139 17.63 -20.21 -8.60
CA ASP A 139 17.48 -21.39 -9.44
C ASP A 139 16.40 -21.24 -10.53
N PHE A 140 15.82 -20.05 -10.62
CA PHE A 140 14.96 -19.59 -11.71
C PHE A 140 15.41 -18.20 -12.14
N ARG A 141 14.87 -17.70 -13.24
CA ARG A 141 15.33 -16.44 -13.83
C ARG A 141 14.27 -15.36 -13.74
N ILE A 142 14.66 -14.16 -13.32
CA ILE A 142 13.89 -12.92 -13.43
C ILE A 142 14.50 -12.11 -14.56
N THR A 143 13.66 -11.76 -15.56
CA THR A 143 14.11 -10.95 -16.72
C THR A 143 13.87 -9.47 -16.43
N PRO A 144 14.93 -8.65 -16.31
CA PRO A 144 14.77 -7.22 -16.07
C PRO A 144 14.12 -6.49 -17.24
N LYS A 145 13.16 -5.60 -16.98
CA LYS A 145 12.45 -4.81 -18.01
C LYS A 145 13.37 -3.91 -18.85
N SER A 146 14.41 -3.34 -18.23
CA SER A 146 15.31 -2.37 -18.87
C SER A 146 16.67 -2.94 -19.27
N GLY A 147 16.90 -4.25 -19.08
CA GLY A 147 18.22 -4.85 -19.25
C GLY A 147 19.19 -4.57 -18.09
N ARG A 148 18.94 -3.59 -17.22
CA ARG A 148 19.71 -3.39 -15.98
C ARG A 148 19.39 -4.53 -15.00
N PRO A 149 20.40 -5.25 -14.48
CA PRO A 149 20.19 -6.28 -13.49
C PRO A 149 19.49 -5.74 -12.24
N ILE A 150 18.66 -6.58 -11.62
CA ILE A 150 18.13 -6.31 -10.28
C ILE A 150 19.19 -6.75 -9.26
N THR A 151 19.48 -5.90 -8.29
CA THR A 151 20.48 -6.16 -7.25
C THR A 151 19.81 -6.36 -5.89
N MET A 152 20.54 -6.89 -4.90
CA MET A 152 20.05 -6.99 -3.53
C MET A 152 19.76 -5.60 -2.94
N ASN A 153 20.55 -4.57 -3.26
CA ASN A 153 20.25 -3.19 -2.89
C ASN A 153 18.90 -2.70 -3.45
N ASP A 154 18.54 -3.09 -4.69
CA ASP A 154 17.23 -2.75 -5.25
C ASP A 154 16.09 -3.43 -4.48
N LEU A 155 16.27 -4.69 -4.01
CA LEU A 155 15.30 -5.37 -3.16
C LEU A 155 15.16 -4.68 -1.80
N MET A 156 16.29 -4.41 -1.12
CA MET A 156 16.33 -3.81 0.21
C MET A 156 15.80 -2.38 0.24
N THR A 157 15.88 -1.66 -0.88
CA THR A 157 15.36 -0.29 -1.00
C THR A 157 13.99 -0.22 -1.68
N HIS A 158 13.36 -1.37 -1.94
CA HIS A 158 12.10 -1.48 -2.68
C HIS A 158 12.14 -0.80 -4.06
N ARG A 159 13.30 -0.81 -4.71
CA ARG A 159 13.52 -0.23 -6.05
C ARG A 159 13.70 -1.27 -7.15
N ALA A 160 13.37 -2.52 -6.88
CA ALA A 160 13.37 -3.56 -7.91
C ALA A 160 12.33 -3.30 -9.03
N GLY A 161 11.35 -2.45 -8.76
CA GLY A 161 10.34 -2.03 -9.73
C GLY A 161 9.21 -3.03 -9.96
N PHE A 162 9.08 -4.05 -9.12
CA PHE A 162 8.01 -5.04 -9.22
C PHE A 162 6.63 -4.44 -9.01
N GLU A 163 5.67 -4.95 -9.77
CA GLU A 163 4.25 -4.73 -9.56
C GLU A 163 3.78 -5.35 -8.24
N GLU A 164 2.81 -4.74 -7.58
CA GLU A 164 2.17 -5.34 -6.40
C GLU A 164 1.23 -6.47 -6.81
N GLY A 165 0.80 -7.30 -5.87
CA GLY A 165 -0.19 -8.33 -6.11
C GLY A 165 -0.78 -8.89 -4.82
N LEU A 166 -2.01 -9.38 -4.94
CA LEU A 166 -2.77 -9.96 -3.82
C LEU A 166 -2.85 -11.49 -3.91
N LYS A 167 -2.63 -12.08 -5.09
CA LYS A 167 -2.73 -13.52 -5.29
C LYS A 167 -1.79 -14.27 -4.36
N ASP A 168 -2.36 -15.18 -3.59
CA ASP A 168 -1.64 -16.00 -2.62
C ASP A 168 -0.78 -15.15 -1.64
N LEU A 169 -1.23 -13.94 -1.27
CA LEU A 169 -0.52 -13.12 -0.28
C LEU A 169 -0.80 -13.61 1.14
N LEU A 170 -2.05 -13.94 1.42
CA LEU A 170 -2.53 -14.44 2.70
C LEU A 170 -3.38 -15.69 2.51
N ALA A 171 -3.24 -16.66 3.41
CA ALA A 171 -4.08 -17.83 3.50
C ALA A 171 -4.64 -18.00 4.92
N THR A 172 -5.75 -18.70 5.06
CA THR A 172 -6.34 -19.10 6.35
C THR A 172 -6.36 -20.62 6.54
N ASP A 173 -6.14 -21.36 5.46
CA ASP A 173 -6.05 -22.82 5.44
C ASP A 173 -4.59 -23.27 5.32
N PRO A 174 -4.01 -23.92 6.34
CA PRO A 174 -2.63 -24.41 6.29
C PRO A 174 -2.33 -25.37 5.14
N ALA A 175 -3.35 -26.11 4.66
CA ALA A 175 -3.18 -27.03 3.53
C ALA A 175 -2.86 -26.32 2.19
N ARG A 176 -3.12 -25.02 2.13
CA ARG A 176 -2.84 -24.18 0.95
C ARG A 176 -1.49 -23.48 0.98
N LEU A 177 -0.83 -23.49 2.15
CA LEU A 177 0.44 -22.79 2.33
C LEU A 177 1.51 -23.39 1.43
N LYS A 178 2.09 -22.54 0.57
CA LYS A 178 3.16 -22.90 -0.35
C LYS A 178 4.53 -22.70 0.32
N THR A 179 5.55 -23.37 -0.21
CA THR A 179 6.94 -22.99 0.09
C THR A 179 7.25 -21.64 -0.53
N THR A 180 8.20 -20.90 0.04
CA THR A 180 8.64 -19.61 -0.54
C THR A 180 9.09 -19.78 -2.00
N GLU A 181 9.78 -20.87 -2.32
CA GLU A 181 10.18 -21.23 -3.67
C GLU A 181 8.98 -21.36 -4.62
N ALA A 182 8.01 -22.19 -4.26
CA ALA A 182 6.81 -22.42 -5.08
C ALA A 182 6.04 -21.11 -5.29
N TYR A 183 5.82 -20.34 -4.21
CA TYR A 183 5.17 -19.04 -4.30
C TYR A 183 5.88 -18.12 -5.30
N LEU A 184 7.20 -17.97 -5.20
CA LEU A 184 7.97 -17.05 -6.04
C LEU A 184 8.00 -17.47 -7.53
N LYS A 185 8.06 -18.78 -7.80
CA LYS A 185 8.05 -19.31 -9.18
C LYS A 185 6.68 -19.19 -9.84
N GLU A 186 5.60 -19.44 -9.07
CA GLU A 186 4.23 -19.38 -9.59
C GLU A 186 3.68 -17.96 -9.71
N ASN A 187 4.12 -17.04 -8.85
CA ASN A 187 3.62 -15.68 -8.76
C ASN A 187 4.70 -14.64 -9.16
N GLN A 188 5.50 -14.92 -10.19
CA GLN A 188 6.47 -13.93 -10.67
C GLN A 188 5.78 -12.62 -11.02
N ARG A 189 6.26 -11.51 -10.46
CA ARG A 189 5.68 -10.19 -10.68
C ARG A 189 6.39 -9.47 -11.82
N PRO A 190 5.65 -8.90 -12.78
CA PRO A 190 6.25 -8.06 -13.81
C PRO A 190 6.86 -6.81 -13.18
N GLN A 191 7.86 -6.24 -13.84
CA GLN A 191 8.38 -4.94 -13.46
C GLN A 191 7.57 -3.83 -14.14
N LEU A 192 7.07 -2.87 -13.35
CA LEU A 192 6.51 -1.62 -13.86
C LEU A 192 7.62 -0.62 -14.18
N PHE A 193 8.66 -0.58 -13.37
CA PHE A 193 9.77 0.36 -13.46
C PHE A 193 11.11 -0.35 -13.70
N PRO A 194 12.06 0.30 -14.38
CA PRO A 194 13.45 -0.12 -14.36
C PRO A 194 13.96 -0.21 -12.92
N ALA A 195 14.79 -1.23 -12.63
CA ALA A 195 15.41 -1.36 -11.33
C ALA A 195 16.18 -0.09 -10.95
N GLY A 196 16.06 0.35 -9.71
CA GLY A 196 16.66 1.58 -9.18
C GLY A 196 15.93 2.89 -9.49
N ALA A 197 14.94 2.91 -10.41
CA ALA A 197 14.32 4.15 -10.87
C ALA A 197 13.50 4.84 -9.77
N VAL A 198 12.52 4.15 -9.20
CA VAL A 198 11.65 4.69 -8.16
C VAL A 198 11.42 3.65 -7.05
N PRO A 199 11.16 4.08 -5.80
CA PRO A 199 10.71 3.17 -4.77
C PRO A 199 9.28 2.71 -5.09
N ALA A 200 9.05 1.41 -5.01
CA ALA A 200 7.75 0.75 -5.13
C ALA A 200 7.78 -0.46 -4.19
N TYR A 201 7.21 -0.30 -3.01
CA TYR A 201 7.22 -1.34 -1.97
C TYR A 201 6.75 -2.69 -2.51
N SER A 202 7.50 -3.76 -2.24
CA SER A 202 7.21 -5.07 -2.77
C SER A 202 7.39 -6.16 -1.71
N ASN A 203 6.30 -6.88 -1.41
CA ASN A 203 6.35 -8.10 -0.60
C ASN A 203 7.03 -9.24 -1.37
N TYR A 204 6.81 -9.32 -2.68
CA TYR A 204 7.49 -10.27 -3.56
C TYR A 204 9.02 -10.09 -3.50
N GLY A 205 9.51 -8.84 -3.59
CA GLY A 205 10.93 -8.53 -3.50
C GLY A 205 11.55 -8.93 -2.15
N ALA A 206 10.83 -8.74 -1.04
CA ALA A 206 11.30 -9.16 0.28
C ALA A 206 11.28 -10.69 0.46
N ALA A 207 10.27 -11.38 -0.07
CA ALA A 207 10.23 -12.85 -0.08
C ALA A 207 11.39 -13.42 -0.92
N LEU A 208 11.68 -12.79 -2.06
CA LEU A 208 12.81 -13.15 -2.93
C LEU A 208 14.15 -13.02 -2.21
N ALA A 209 14.35 -11.94 -1.43
CA ALA A 209 15.55 -11.77 -0.62
C ALA A 209 15.67 -12.88 0.45
N GLY A 210 14.58 -13.24 1.13
CA GLY A 210 14.57 -14.36 2.07
C GLY A 210 14.84 -15.71 1.41
N TYR A 211 14.33 -15.92 0.19
CA TYR A 211 14.66 -17.12 -0.59
C TYR A 211 16.15 -17.16 -0.99
N ILE A 212 16.73 -16.02 -1.32
CA ILE A 212 18.20 -15.93 -1.57
C ILE A 212 18.97 -16.29 -0.30
N VAL A 213 18.52 -15.87 0.90
CA VAL A 213 19.12 -16.31 2.16
C VAL A 213 19.11 -17.83 2.27
N GLU A 214 17.97 -18.48 1.99
CA GLU A 214 17.82 -19.93 2.01
C GLU A 214 18.76 -20.61 1.01
N ARG A 215 18.80 -20.14 -0.22
CA ARG A 215 19.65 -20.69 -1.29
C ARG A 215 21.15 -20.58 -1.00
N VAL A 216 21.57 -19.43 -0.47
CA VAL A 216 23.00 -19.11 -0.25
C VAL A 216 23.52 -19.73 1.05
N SER A 217 22.69 -19.83 2.08
CA SER A 217 23.06 -20.45 3.35
C SER A 217 22.99 -21.99 3.29
N GLY A 218 22.06 -22.54 2.52
CA GLY A 218 21.70 -23.96 2.53
C GLY A 218 20.77 -24.35 3.67
N GLU A 219 20.25 -23.40 4.43
CA GLU A 219 19.30 -23.60 5.52
C GLU A 219 17.90 -23.07 5.13
N PRO A 220 16.79 -23.75 5.50
CA PRO A 220 15.46 -23.15 5.39
C PRO A 220 15.42 -21.80 6.08
N PHE A 221 14.75 -20.81 5.49
CA PHE A 221 14.76 -19.42 5.97
C PHE A 221 14.41 -19.28 7.46
N ALA A 222 13.35 -19.97 7.91
CA ALA A 222 12.94 -19.93 9.32
C ALA A 222 14.01 -20.49 10.27
N ALA A 223 14.69 -21.56 9.86
CA ALA A 223 15.79 -22.15 10.63
C ALA A 223 17.01 -21.24 10.66
N TYR A 224 17.36 -20.63 9.51
CA TYR A 224 18.44 -19.65 9.46
C TYR A 224 18.21 -18.50 10.45
N VAL A 225 17.01 -17.89 10.41
CA VAL A 225 16.66 -16.79 11.33
C VAL A 225 16.71 -17.27 12.79
N GLU A 226 16.20 -18.46 13.10
CA GLU A 226 16.24 -19.04 14.45
C GLU A 226 17.67 -19.21 14.95
N HIS A 227 18.54 -19.83 14.15
CA HIS A 227 19.91 -20.14 14.56
C HIS A 227 20.80 -18.90 14.65
N HIS A 228 20.69 -17.99 13.65
CA HIS A 228 21.65 -16.92 13.47
C HIS A 228 21.19 -15.56 14.03
N ILE A 229 19.89 -15.41 14.38
CA ILE A 229 19.36 -14.15 14.90
C ILE A 229 18.63 -14.39 16.24
N LEU A 230 17.62 -15.25 16.28
CA LEU A 230 16.75 -15.37 17.45
C LEU A 230 17.47 -16.01 18.64
N THR A 231 18.20 -17.08 18.42
CA THR A 231 18.96 -17.77 19.49
C THR A 231 20.06 -16.88 20.09
N PRO A 232 20.93 -16.21 19.30
CA PRO A 232 21.90 -15.27 19.85
C PRO A 232 21.27 -14.11 20.63
N LEU A 233 20.07 -13.67 20.24
CA LEU A 233 19.34 -12.58 20.90
C LEU A 233 18.43 -13.05 22.05
N GLN A 234 18.43 -14.34 22.37
CA GLN A 234 17.57 -14.91 23.42
C GLN A 234 16.07 -14.59 23.18
N MET A 235 15.60 -14.85 21.97
CA MET A 235 14.22 -14.61 21.52
C MET A 235 13.42 -15.92 21.35
N PRO A 236 13.21 -16.73 22.43
CA PRO A 236 12.64 -18.08 22.33
C PRO A 236 11.16 -18.11 21.97
N ARG A 237 10.48 -16.97 22.01
CA ARG A 237 9.06 -16.83 21.68
C ARG A 237 8.82 -16.15 20.33
N THR A 238 9.86 -16.05 19.52
CA THR A 238 9.78 -15.52 18.15
C THR A 238 9.93 -16.65 17.16
N THR A 239 9.10 -16.66 16.10
CA THR A 239 9.17 -17.69 15.07
C THR A 239 8.64 -17.18 13.74
N PHE A 240 9.23 -17.69 12.64
CA PHE A 240 8.73 -17.54 11.27
C PHE A 240 7.95 -18.76 10.79
N VAL A 241 7.92 -19.83 11.58
CA VAL A 241 7.23 -21.08 11.24
C VAL A 241 5.72 -20.90 11.24
N GLN A 242 5.06 -21.34 10.18
CA GLN A 242 3.62 -21.34 9.98
C GLN A 242 3.15 -22.72 9.49
N PRO A 243 2.06 -23.26 10.06
CA PRO A 243 1.38 -22.85 11.30
C PRO A 243 2.32 -22.83 12.50
N LEU A 244 1.92 -22.11 13.54
CA LEU A 244 2.76 -21.99 14.76
C LEU A 244 3.11 -23.36 15.36
N PRO A 245 4.35 -23.54 15.85
CA PRO A 245 4.72 -24.70 16.66
C PRO A 245 3.78 -24.87 17.86
N ARG A 246 3.43 -26.13 18.21
CA ARG A 246 2.48 -26.43 19.30
C ARG A 246 2.86 -25.72 20.63
N ALA A 247 4.14 -25.63 20.92
CA ALA A 247 4.65 -24.96 22.14
C ALA A 247 4.30 -23.47 22.19
N LEU A 248 4.16 -22.81 21.06
CA LEU A 248 3.88 -21.37 20.93
C LEU A 248 2.40 -21.08 20.64
N ALA A 249 1.68 -22.00 20.02
CA ALA A 249 0.31 -21.78 19.54
C ALA A 249 -0.67 -21.33 20.65
N ALA A 250 -0.55 -21.90 21.88
CA ALA A 250 -1.38 -21.54 23.03
C ALA A 250 -1.13 -20.10 23.55
N SER A 251 0.00 -19.51 23.17
CA SER A 251 0.38 -18.15 23.56
C SER A 251 -0.01 -17.10 22.52
N MET A 252 -0.52 -17.50 21.35
CA MET A 252 -0.91 -16.59 20.30
C MET A 252 -2.12 -15.75 20.70
N SER A 253 -2.02 -14.43 20.52
CA SER A 253 -3.16 -13.53 20.63
C SER A 253 -4.18 -13.85 19.55
N LYS A 254 -5.46 -13.79 19.89
CA LYS A 254 -6.51 -13.71 18.88
C LYS A 254 -6.48 -12.34 18.20
N GLY A 255 -6.76 -12.31 16.90
CA GLY A 255 -6.87 -11.08 16.12
C GLY A 255 -8.34 -10.69 15.91
N TYR A 256 -8.66 -9.41 15.92
CA TYR A 256 -10.02 -8.91 15.87
C TYR A 256 -10.18 -7.81 14.82
N HIS A 257 -11.29 -7.81 14.08
CA HIS A 257 -11.68 -6.60 13.35
C HIS A 257 -12.04 -5.47 14.33
N GLN A 258 -12.88 -5.78 15.32
CA GLN A 258 -13.18 -4.92 16.46
C GLN A 258 -13.28 -5.76 17.73
N SER A 259 -12.99 -5.18 18.90
CA SER A 259 -12.98 -5.88 20.20
C SER A 259 -14.32 -6.49 20.61
N ASN A 260 -15.42 -6.01 20.06
CA ASN A 260 -16.79 -6.50 20.30
C ASN A 260 -17.25 -7.55 19.26
N MET A 261 -16.38 -7.94 18.32
CA MET A 261 -16.66 -8.96 17.29
C MET A 261 -15.96 -10.28 17.64
N ALA A 262 -16.38 -11.35 16.97
CA ALA A 262 -15.66 -12.63 17.04
C ALA A 262 -14.24 -12.47 16.45
N PRO A 263 -13.24 -13.22 16.97
CA PRO A 263 -11.90 -13.20 16.43
C PRO A 263 -11.87 -13.77 15.01
N GLY A 264 -11.00 -13.21 14.17
CA GLY A 264 -10.67 -13.76 12.86
C GLY A 264 -9.80 -15.02 12.95
N PRO A 265 -9.63 -15.75 11.84
CA PRO A 265 -8.72 -16.87 11.74
C PRO A 265 -7.26 -16.42 11.88
N PHE A 266 -6.34 -17.37 12.10
CA PHE A 266 -4.91 -17.09 12.05
C PHE A 266 -4.50 -16.82 10.60
N GLU A 267 -3.88 -15.68 10.37
CA GLU A 267 -3.44 -15.24 9.06
C GLU A 267 -2.10 -15.88 8.70
N LEU A 268 -2.09 -16.76 7.71
CA LEU A 268 -0.88 -17.36 7.15
C LEU A 268 -0.36 -16.46 6.03
N VAL A 269 0.91 -16.07 6.10
CA VAL A 269 1.55 -15.21 5.09
C VAL A 269 2.35 -16.07 4.13
N GLU A 270 1.94 -16.15 2.87
CA GLU A 270 2.61 -16.98 1.87
C GLU A 270 3.99 -16.42 1.50
N THR A 271 4.15 -15.11 1.54
CA THR A 271 5.46 -14.45 1.43
C THR A 271 6.20 -14.46 2.78
N ALA A 272 6.45 -15.65 3.34
CA ALA A 272 6.92 -15.83 4.71
C ALA A 272 8.04 -14.86 5.15
N PRO A 273 9.14 -14.67 4.41
CA PRO A 273 10.19 -13.72 4.80
C PRO A 273 9.71 -12.26 4.89
N ALA A 274 8.62 -11.92 4.18
CA ALA A 274 8.10 -10.56 4.14
C ALA A 274 7.14 -10.21 5.28
N GLY A 275 6.61 -11.21 6.03
CA GLY A 275 5.54 -10.87 6.98
C GLY A 275 5.10 -11.95 7.96
N SER A 276 5.76 -13.12 8.02
CA SER A 276 5.23 -14.26 8.78
C SER A 276 5.58 -14.31 10.26
N ALA A 277 6.47 -13.44 10.77
CA ALA A 277 6.92 -13.52 12.15
C ALA A 277 5.77 -13.34 13.15
N SER A 278 5.81 -14.19 14.16
CA SER A 278 5.06 -14.03 15.40
C SER A 278 6.05 -13.89 16.55
N THR A 279 5.85 -12.90 17.42
CA THR A 279 6.80 -12.54 18.48
C THR A 279 6.09 -11.98 19.71
N THR A 280 6.82 -11.79 20.79
CA THR A 280 6.38 -11.05 21.99
C THR A 280 7.07 -9.69 22.05
N GLY A 281 6.49 -8.75 22.80
CA GLY A 281 7.16 -7.47 23.06
C GLY A 281 8.49 -7.65 23.81
N GLY A 282 8.56 -8.65 24.71
CA GLY A 282 9.80 -8.96 25.43
C GLY A 282 10.94 -9.38 24.50
N ASP A 283 10.66 -10.26 23.52
CA ASP A 283 11.66 -10.67 22.53
C ASP A 283 12.06 -9.49 21.64
N MET A 284 11.12 -8.64 21.24
CA MET A 284 11.40 -7.45 20.43
C MET A 284 12.28 -6.43 21.15
N ALA A 285 12.23 -6.37 22.48
CA ALA A 285 13.18 -5.55 23.27
C ALA A 285 14.63 -5.97 23.00
N ASN A 286 14.92 -7.26 22.98
CA ASN A 286 16.25 -7.79 22.72
C ASN A 286 16.74 -7.43 21.32
N PHE A 287 15.86 -7.53 20.31
CA PHE A 287 16.17 -7.14 18.94
C PHE A 287 16.46 -5.64 18.82
N MET A 288 15.63 -4.80 19.46
CA MET A 288 15.87 -3.34 19.48
C MET A 288 17.19 -2.99 20.16
N ILE A 289 17.49 -3.61 21.32
CA ILE A 289 18.76 -3.39 22.03
C ILE A 289 19.95 -3.79 21.16
N ALA A 290 19.86 -4.94 20.49
CA ALA A 290 20.92 -5.39 19.59
C ALA A 290 21.21 -4.37 18.48
N LEU A 291 20.17 -3.87 17.80
CA LEU A 291 20.32 -2.90 16.73
C LEU A 291 20.86 -1.54 17.22
N LEU A 292 20.46 -1.10 18.42
CA LEU A 292 20.97 0.12 19.05
C LEU A 292 22.44 -0.02 19.51
N GLN A 293 22.87 -1.24 19.83
CA GLN A 293 24.22 -1.58 20.28
C GLN A 293 25.09 -2.17 19.16
N ASP A 294 24.93 -1.68 17.93
CA ASP A 294 25.73 -2.08 16.77
C ASP A 294 25.78 -3.62 16.57
N GLY A 295 24.64 -4.29 16.73
CA GLY A 295 24.45 -5.72 16.49
C GLY A 295 24.66 -6.62 17.70
N ARG A 296 24.84 -6.09 18.93
CA ARG A 296 25.15 -6.85 20.16
C ARG A 296 23.99 -6.87 21.16
N PHE A 297 23.75 -8.06 21.73
CA PHE A 297 22.88 -8.24 22.89
C PHE A 297 23.51 -9.23 23.85
N GLY A 298 23.86 -8.78 25.06
CA GLY A 298 24.60 -9.59 26.03
C GLY A 298 25.91 -10.10 25.43
N ASN A 299 26.07 -11.42 25.41
CA ASN A 299 27.22 -12.09 24.76
C ASN A 299 26.95 -12.42 23.27
N GLY A 300 25.72 -12.27 22.79
CA GLY A 300 25.35 -12.51 21.40
C GLY A 300 25.69 -11.34 20.49
N GLN A 301 26.08 -11.65 19.25
CA GLN A 301 26.30 -10.66 18.20
C GLN A 301 25.70 -11.18 16.91
N ILE A 302 24.79 -10.42 16.31
CA ILE A 302 24.10 -10.78 15.05
C ILE A 302 24.68 -10.06 13.83
N LEU A 303 25.32 -8.91 14.00
CA LEU A 303 25.99 -8.15 12.96
C LEU A 303 27.26 -7.53 13.53
N ARG A 304 28.31 -7.39 12.73
CA ARG A 304 29.45 -6.57 13.07
C ARG A 304 29.06 -5.08 13.13
N PRO A 305 29.75 -4.24 13.93
CA PRO A 305 29.38 -2.83 14.10
C PRO A 305 29.29 -2.04 12.78
N GLU A 306 30.21 -2.28 11.86
CA GLU A 306 30.21 -1.63 10.54
C GLU A 306 28.99 -2.01 9.70
N THR A 307 28.57 -3.27 9.73
CA THR A 307 27.40 -3.74 9.02
C THR A 307 26.10 -3.31 9.69
N ALA A 308 26.06 -3.33 11.03
CA ALA A 308 24.90 -2.84 11.77
C ALA A 308 24.60 -1.36 11.44
N ARG A 309 25.64 -0.54 11.19
CA ARG A 309 25.47 0.86 10.78
C ARG A 309 24.80 1.01 9.42
N LEU A 310 24.87 0.00 8.53
CA LEU A 310 24.15 0.04 7.25
C LEU A 310 22.64 0.09 7.44
N THR A 311 22.10 -0.46 8.54
CA THR A 311 20.65 -0.41 8.85
C THR A 311 20.14 1.02 9.10
N ARG A 312 21.03 1.98 9.34
CA ARG A 312 20.70 3.39 9.58
C ARG A 312 21.36 4.36 8.60
N SER A 313 22.07 3.84 7.60
CA SER A 313 22.73 4.62 6.55
C SER A 313 21.90 4.58 5.27
N PRO A 314 21.33 5.69 4.79
CA PRO A 314 20.53 5.73 3.58
C PRO A 314 21.32 5.23 2.37
N VAL A 315 20.72 4.34 1.57
CA VAL A 315 21.29 3.89 0.30
C VAL A 315 21.05 4.95 -0.79
N ILE A 316 19.81 5.46 -0.85
CA ILE A 316 19.43 6.56 -1.74
C ILE A 316 18.57 7.52 -0.94
N GLN A 317 19.01 8.77 -0.84
CA GLN A 317 18.26 9.84 -0.21
C GLN A 317 17.93 10.91 -1.25
N PRO A 318 16.64 11.19 -1.48
CA PRO A 318 16.23 12.18 -2.50
C PRO A 318 16.79 13.58 -2.21
N GLN A 319 16.78 13.98 -0.95
CA GLN A 319 17.27 15.27 -0.46
C GLN A 319 17.53 15.17 1.06
N PRO A 320 18.46 15.96 1.63
CA PRO A 320 18.65 16.03 3.08
C PRO A 320 17.33 16.30 3.83
N GLY A 321 17.02 15.49 4.84
CA GLY A 321 15.79 15.60 5.62
C GLY A 321 14.61 14.77 5.09
N PHE A 322 14.67 14.25 3.86
CA PHE A 322 13.68 13.32 3.34
C PHE A 322 13.91 11.91 3.91
N ALA A 323 12.81 11.19 4.12
CA ALA A 323 12.87 9.78 4.44
C ALA A 323 13.52 8.98 3.28
N ALA A 324 14.24 7.93 3.66
CA ALA A 324 14.95 7.07 2.73
C ALA A 324 14.90 5.61 3.19
N MET A 325 15.37 4.70 2.37
CA MET A 325 15.61 3.32 2.75
C MET A 325 17.09 3.13 3.11
N ALA A 326 17.35 2.58 4.29
CA ALA A 326 18.66 2.20 4.75
C ALA A 326 18.76 0.67 4.80
N HIS A 327 19.19 0.04 3.72
CA HIS A 327 19.33 -1.43 3.59
C HIS A 327 18.15 -2.22 4.21
N GLY A 328 16.92 -1.82 3.82
CA GLY A 328 15.69 -2.46 4.26
C GLY A 328 15.01 -1.85 5.49
N PHE A 329 15.65 -0.90 6.15
CA PHE A 329 15.07 -0.14 7.25
C PHE A 329 14.58 1.22 6.76
N PHE A 330 13.46 1.70 7.28
CA PHE A 330 13.02 3.08 7.06
C PHE A 330 13.95 4.01 7.83
N ASN A 331 14.38 5.08 7.19
CA ASN A 331 15.24 6.10 7.76
C ASN A 331 14.51 7.43 7.57
N GLU A 332 14.01 8.00 8.64
CA GLU A 332 13.25 9.24 8.61
C GLU A 332 13.67 10.20 9.73
N ARG A 333 13.17 11.42 9.70
CA ARG A 333 13.37 12.37 10.79
C ARG A 333 12.03 12.75 11.41
N ARG A 334 11.97 12.57 12.74
CA ARG A 334 10.85 13.03 13.57
C ARG A 334 11.38 14.02 14.60
N ASN A 335 10.78 15.20 14.66
CA ASN A 335 11.23 16.28 15.56
C ASN A 335 12.74 16.56 15.47
N GLY A 336 13.29 16.48 14.25
CA GLY A 336 14.72 16.64 13.97
C GLY A 336 15.61 15.44 14.36
N LYS A 337 15.08 14.41 15.02
CA LYS A 337 15.82 13.20 15.40
C LYS A 337 15.78 12.16 14.29
N LEU A 338 16.87 11.41 14.13
CA LEU A 338 16.89 10.24 13.26
C LEU A 338 16.06 9.13 13.88
N VAL A 339 15.11 8.63 13.12
CA VAL A 339 14.29 7.45 13.44
C VAL A 339 14.53 6.37 12.40
N VAL A 340 14.81 5.16 12.85
CA VAL A 340 15.09 4.01 12.01
C VAL A 340 14.16 2.87 12.43
N GLY A 341 13.43 2.26 11.49
CA GLY A 341 12.50 1.21 11.87
C GLY A 341 11.71 0.64 10.72
N HIS A 342 10.57 0.07 11.03
CA HIS A 342 9.61 -0.45 10.06
C HIS A 342 8.25 -0.69 10.71
N GLY A 343 7.19 -0.29 10.02
CA GLY A 343 5.82 -0.66 10.38
C GLY A 343 5.44 -2.04 9.84
N GLY A 344 4.45 -2.67 10.44
CA GLY A 344 3.97 -3.97 10.00
C GLY A 344 2.47 -4.12 10.20
N ASP A 345 1.80 -4.58 9.14
CA ASP A 345 0.37 -4.78 9.11
C ASP A 345 0.04 -6.17 8.58
N THR A 346 -0.91 -6.83 9.23
CA THR A 346 -1.75 -7.88 8.67
C THR A 346 -3.18 -7.33 8.56
N ILE A 347 -4.20 -8.18 8.38
CA ILE A 347 -5.59 -7.67 8.35
C ILE A 347 -5.99 -7.12 9.72
N VAL A 348 -5.54 -7.76 10.81
CA VAL A 348 -5.99 -7.43 12.18
C VAL A 348 -4.87 -7.14 13.17
N PHE A 349 -3.60 -7.26 12.80
CA PHE A 349 -2.47 -6.88 13.64
C PHE A 349 -1.73 -5.68 13.05
N HIS A 350 -1.41 -4.69 13.90
CA HIS A 350 -0.76 -3.46 13.50
C HIS A 350 0.41 -3.16 14.43
N THR A 351 1.61 -3.19 13.88
CA THR A 351 2.86 -3.11 14.64
C THR A 351 3.74 -1.96 14.14
N ASP A 352 4.49 -1.35 15.03
CA ASP A 352 5.55 -0.40 14.68
C ASP A 352 6.77 -0.62 15.56
N MET A 353 7.96 -0.54 14.97
CA MET A 353 9.23 -0.56 15.67
C MET A 353 10.07 0.62 15.20
N ASN A 354 10.39 1.52 16.12
CA ASN A 354 11.14 2.74 15.87
C ASN A 354 12.35 2.80 16.79
N LEU A 355 13.51 3.04 16.21
CA LEU A 355 14.78 3.24 16.93
C LEU A 355 15.22 4.69 16.77
N LEU A 356 15.70 5.30 17.84
CA LEU A 356 16.37 6.59 17.87
C LEU A 356 17.85 6.32 18.23
N PRO A 357 18.71 6.00 17.26
CA PRO A 357 20.06 5.53 17.53
C PRO A 357 20.92 6.55 18.29
N GLU A 358 20.76 7.85 17.97
CA GLU A 358 21.51 8.94 18.62
C GLU A 358 21.08 9.16 20.08
N GLN A 359 19.87 8.71 20.46
CA GLN A 359 19.30 8.85 21.81
C GLN A 359 19.37 7.53 22.59
N GLY A 360 19.84 6.45 21.98
CA GLY A 360 19.86 5.12 22.58
C GLY A 360 18.47 4.56 22.93
N VAL A 361 17.40 4.99 22.22
CA VAL A 361 16.01 4.66 22.53
C VAL A 361 15.42 3.80 21.42
N GLY A 362 14.66 2.75 21.81
CA GLY A 362 13.81 1.97 20.92
C GLY A 362 12.38 1.97 21.43
N PHE A 363 11.43 2.07 20.51
CA PHE A 363 9.98 2.09 20.78
C PHE A 363 9.31 1.02 19.92
N PHE A 364 8.62 0.09 20.56
CA PHE A 364 7.82 -0.95 19.90
C PHE A 364 6.38 -0.90 20.38
N VAL A 365 5.44 -0.99 19.44
CA VAL A 365 4.01 -1.12 19.74
C VAL A 365 3.38 -2.13 18.80
N SER A 366 2.47 -2.97 19.32
CA SER A 366 1.73 -3.96 18.51
C SER A 366 0.31 -4.11 19.02
N PHE A 367 -0.66 -3.91 18.14
CA PHE A 367 -2.10 -4.05 18.38
C PHE A 367 -2.61 -5.36 17.77
N ASN A 368 -3.60 -6.01 18.43
CA ASN A 368 -4.25 -7.22 17.94
C ASN A 368 -5.65 -6.97 17.35
N SER A 369 -5.93 -5.77 16.95
CA SER A 369 -7.20 -5.39 16.31
C SER A 369 -6.99 -4.33 15.25
N ARG A 370 -7.86 -4.34 14.22
CA ARG A 370 -8.00 -3.22 13.29
C ARG A 370 -8.64 -2.02 13.97
N GLY A 371 -9.65 -2.28 14.80
CA GLY A 371 -10.46 -1.24 15.44
C GLY A 371 -11.52 -0.66 14.51
N GLU A 372 -12.32 0.26 15.06
CA GLU A 372 -13.34 0.99 14.30
C GLU A 372 -12.67 2.00 13.36
N ASN A 373 -13.03 1.99 12.07
CA ASN A 373 -12.45 2.87 11.04
C ASN A 373 -10.90 2.85 11.01
N ASP A 374 -10.30 1.67 11.14
CA ASP A 374 -8.83 1.49 11.18
C ASP A 374 -8.13 2.20 12.36
N ALA A 375 -8.84 2.34 13.49
CA ALA A 375 -8.36 3.10 14.65
C ALA A 375 -6.98 2.65 15.17
N ALA A 376 -6.65 1.35 15.09
CA ALA A 376 -5.34 0.86 15.54
C ALA A 376 -4.18 1.36 14.68
N TYR A 377 -4.40 1.51 13.36
CA TYR A 377 -3.41 2.07 12.45
C TYR A 377 -3.09 3.53 12.81
N GLY A 378 -4.13 4.35 13.01
CA GLY A 378 -3.96 5.73 13.44
C GLY A 378 -3.39 5.85 14.87
N ALA A 379 -3.86 5.00 15.81
CA ALA A 379 -3.38 5.00 17.19
C ALA A 379 -1.88 4.67 17.30
N ARG A 380 -1.38 3.73 16.49
CA ARG A 380 0.03 3.36 16.40
C ARG A 380 0.92 4.57 16.07
N GLN A 381 0.57 5.30 15.01
CA GLN A 381 1.32 6.48 14.58
C GLN A 381 1.21 7.61 15.59
N ARG A 382 -0.02 7.92 16.03
CA ARG A 382 -0.26 8.98 17.00
C ARG A 382 0.45 8.73 18.33
N LEU A 383 0.51 7.49 18.80
CA LEU A 383 1.22 7.16 20.05
C LEU A 383 2.71 7.48 19.95
N PHE A 384 3.34 7.14 18.81
CA PHE A 384 4.74 7.47 18.60
C PHE A 384 4.97 8.98 18.42
N ASP A 385 4.11 9.68 17.70
CA ASP A 385 4.21 11.14 17.55
C ASP A 385 4.08 11.84 18.91
N LEU A 386 3.10 11.45 19.73
CA LEU A 386 2.93 11.99 21.09
C LEU A 386 4.12 11.66 22.01
N PHE A 387 4.73 10.47 21.86
CA PHE A 387 5.95 10.11 22.56
C PHE A 387 7.12 11.03 22.15
N MET A 388 7.26 11.28 20.84
CA MET A 388 8.29 12.17 20.31
C MET A 388 8.08 13.61 20.78
N ASP A 389 6.85 14.11 20.73
CA ASP A 389 6.53 15.49 21.17
C ASP A 389 6.79 15.68 22.66
N ARG A 390 6.50 14.66 23.48
CA ARG A 390 6.69 14.72 24.93
C ARG A 390 8.17 14.70 25.33
N TYR A 391 8.95 13.76 24.78
CA TYR A 391 10.32 13.50 25.24
C TYR A 391 11.42 14.05 24.34
N PHE A 392 11.09 14.32 23.08
CA PHE A 392 12.00 14.83 22.06
C PHE A 392 11.31 15.92 21.22
N PRO A 393 10.84 17.01 21.85
CA PRO A 393 10.06 18.04 21.15
C PRO A 393 10.83 18.63 19.98
N ALA A 394 10.09 18.97 18.92
CA ALA A 394 10.65 19.67 17.78
C ALA A 394 11.13 21.07 18.18
N PRO A 395 12.20 21.60 17.55
CA PRO A 395 12.49 23.02 17.62
C PRO A 395 11.29 23.84 17.12
N PRO A 396 11.11 25.09 17.61
CA PRO A 396 10.08 25.96 17.10
C PRO A 396 10.10 26.01 15.56
N ALA A 397 8.96 25.75 14.95
CA ALA A 397 8.86 25.77 13.49
C ALA A 397 8.99 27.22 12.98
N VAL A 398 9.98 27.48 12.14
CA VAL A 398 10.01 28.69 11.34
C VAL A 398 9.23 28.39 10.05
N THR A 399 8.11 29.07 9.82
CA THR A 399 7.39 28.97 8.56
C THR A 399 8.14 29.79 7.50
N PRO A 400 8.75 29.16 6.49
CA PRO A 400 9.44 29.89 5.44
C PRO A 400 8.46 30.75 4.64
N ALA A 401 8.92 31.88 4.11
CA ALA A 401 8.15 32.68 3.18
C ALA A 401 7.90 31.88 1.88
N ALA A 402 6.78 32.16 1.23
CA ALA A 402 6.54 31.64 -0.12
C ALA A 402 7.53 32.28 -1.11
N ILE A 403 7.93 31.51 -2.12
CA ILE A 403 8.67 32.09 -3.25
C ILE A 403 7.74 32.87 -4.18
N ALA A 404 8.32 33.75 -5.01
CA ALA A 404 7.57 34.43 -6.05
C ALA A 404 6.95 33.41 -7.03
N ASN A 405 5.73 33.70 -7.55
CA ASN A 405 5.00 32.85 -8.49
C ASN A 405 4.56 31.48 -7.97
N ALA A 406 4.52 31.27 -6.65
CA ALA A 406 4.08 30.02 -6.06
C ALA A 406 2.66 29.60 -6.52
N ALA A 407 1.76 30.55 -6.79
CA ALA A 407 0.42 30.27 -7.31
C ALA A 407 0.45 29.68 -8.74
N ASP A 408 1.32 30.19 -9.61
CA ASP A 408 1.48 29.65 -10.97
C ASP A 408 2.06 28.23 -10.92
N HIS A 409 3.04 28.00 -10.05
CA HIS A 409 3.63 26.68 -9.82
C HIS A 409 2.60 25.71 -9.23
N ALA A 410 1.76 26.16 -8.29
CA ALA A 410 0.66 25.34 -7.75
C ALA A 410 -0.28 24.88 -8.86
N GLY A 411 -0.70 25.83 -9.74
CA GLY A 411 -1.52 25.50 -10.92
C GLY A 411 -0.85 24.49 -11.86
N ALA A 412 0.47 24.63 -12.06
CA ALA A 412 1.22 23.76 -12.96
C ALA A 412 1.32 22.31 -12.46
N ILE A 413 1.34 22.07 -11.13
CA ILE A 413 1.41 20.71 -10.55
C ILE A 413 0.07 20.14 -10.16
N ALA A 414 -1.00 20.92 -10.17
CA ALA A 414 -2.36 20.44 -9.91
C ALA A 414 -2.75 19.32 -10.88
N GLY A 415 -3.51 18.34 -10.41
CA GLY A 415 -3.95 17.20 -11.20
C GLY A 415 -4.02 15.89 -10.43
N HIS A 416 -4.18 14.81 -11.18
CA HIS A 416 -4.28 13.46 -10.61
C HIS A 416 -2.94 12.73 -10.64
N TYR A 417 -2.67 11.99 -9.58
CA TYR A 417 -1.44 11.23 -9.37
C TYR A 417 -1.75 9.81 -8.92
N GLU A 418 -0.91 8.87 -9.29
CA GLU A 418 -1.00 7.48 -8.83
C GLU A 418 0.30 7.08 -8.11
N GLY A 419 0.20 6.27 -7.06
CA GLY A 419 1.34 5.75 -6.34
C GLY A 419 2.23 4.85 -7.21
N SER A 420 3.53 4.83 -6.95
CA SER A 420 4.44 3.88 -7.62
C SER A 420 4.19 2.43 -7.17
N ARG A 421 3.69 2.20 -5.97
CA ARG A 421 3.19 0.89 -5.51
C ARG A 421 1.80 0.66 -6.07
N ARG A 422 1.67 -0.04 -7.18
CA ARG A 422 0.39 -0.27 -7.87
C ARG A 422 0.38 -1.55 -8.69
N VAL A 423 -0.80 -1.89 -9.20
CA VAL A 423 -1.03 -2.95 -10.18
C VAL A 423 -1.45 -2.30 -11.52
N GLU A 424 -0.84 -2.72 -12.62
CA GLU A 424 -1.20 -2.26 -13.98
C GLU A 424 -1.64 -3.40 -14.90
N THR A 425 -1.12 -4.61 -14.71
CA THR A 425 -1.32 -5.72 -15.66
C THR A 425 -2.56 -6.56 -15.36
N GLY A 426 -2.98 -6.67 -14.10
CA GLY A 426 -4.14 -7.45 -13.69
C GLY A 426 -5.39 -6.60 -13.42
N PHE A 427 -6.54 -7.27 -13.25
CA PHE A 427 -7.84 -6.63 -13.01
C PHE A 427 -7.88 -5.73 -11.76
N ILE A 428 -6.97 -5.92 -10.82
CA ILE A 428 -6.81 -5.06 -9.64
C ILE A 428 -6.40 -3.64 -10.06
N SER A 429 -5.84 -3.45 -11.25
CA SER A 429 -5.52 -2.13 -11.80
C SER A 429 -6.72 -1.18 -11.82
N LEU A 430 -7.96 -1.72 -11.86
CA LEU A 430 -9.18 -0.93 -11.77
C LEU A 430 -9.27 -0.14 -10.45
N PHE A 431 -8.75 -0.68 -9.34
CA PHE A 431 -8.67 0.06 -8.07
C PHE A 431 -7.77 1.28 -8.19
N TYR A 432 -6.58 1.10 -8.75
CA TYR A 432 -5.61 2.19 -8.94
C TYR A 432 -6.07 3.20 -10.00
N LEU A 433 -6.92 2.79 -10.94
CA LEU A 433 -7.56 3.69 -11.88
C LEU A 433 -8.57 4.63 -11.21
N ILE A 434 -9.24 4.17 -10.14
CA ILE A 434 -10.27 4.92 -9.43
C ILE A 434 -9.68 5.68 -8.24
N GLN A 435 -8.77 5.06 -7.49
CA GLN A 435 -8.14 5.64 -6.29
C GLN A 435 -6.84 6.37 -6.68
N GLN A 436 -6.97 7.59 -7.15
CA GLN A 436 -5.85 8.47 -7.47
C GLN A 436 -5.81 9.62 -6.48
N ASP A 437 -4.60 10.06 -6.13
CA ASP A 437 -4.42 11.29 -5.38
C ASP A 437 -4.71 12.49 -6.25
N ALA A 438 -5.42 13.47 -5.70
CA ALA A 438 -5.61 14.76 -6.32
C ALA A 438 -4.73 15.80 -5.63
N ILE A 439 -3.95 16.54 -6.43
CA ILE A 439 -3.27 17.75 -5.98
C ILE A 439 -4.09 18.93 -6.45
N THR A 440 -4.54 19.75 -5.51
CA THR A 440 -5.35 20.93 -5.76
C THR A 440 -4.55 22.19 -5.46
N ALA A 441 -4.52 23.13 -6.39
CA ALA A 441 -4.00 24.47 -6.15
C ALA A 441 -5.03 25.29 -5.37
N ASN A 442 -4.62 25.92 -4.28
CA ASN A 442 -5.44 26.80 -3.47
C ASN A 442 -5.27 28.27 -3.88
N GLU A 443 -6.26 29.11 -3.59
CA GLU A 443 -6.24 30.55 -3.91
C GLU A 443 -5.07 31.31 -3.26
N ASP A 444 -4.58 30.81 -2.13
CA ASP A 444 -3.45 31.37 -1.37
C ASP A 444 -2.06 30.93 -1.91
N GLY A 445 -2.02 30.28 -3.07
CA GLY A 445 -0.80 29.76 -3.70
C GLY A 445 -0.22 28.53 -3.02
N THR A 446 -0.94 27.92 -2.07
CA THR A 446 -0.59 26.62 -1.50
C THR A 446 -1.18 25.48 -2.34
N ILE A 447 -0.74 24.26 -2.07
CA ILE A 447 -1.37 23.05 -2.59
C ILE A 447 -1.91 22.18 -1.45
N SER A 448 -2.95 21.39 -1.76
CA SER A 448 -3.47 20.31 -0.92
C SER A 448 -3.35 18.98 -1.66
N VAL A 449 -3.11 17.89 -0.93
CA VAL A 449 -3.01 16.52 -1.45
C VAL A 449 -4.11 15.68 -0.81
N SER A 450 -4.94 15.01 -1.61
CA SER A 450 -6.14 14.32 -1.11
C SER A 450 -5.86 13.20 -0.11
N SER A 451 -4.71 12.52 -0.22
CA SER A 451 -4.28 11.48 0.74
C SER A 451 -3.60 12.03 1.99
N ILE A 452 -3.39 13.34 2.07
CA ILE A 452 -2.78 14.02 3.22
C ILE A 452 -3.81 15.02 3.76
N GLU A 453 -4.79 14.49 4.48
CA GLU A 453 -5.94 15.26 4.96
C GLU A 453 -5.51 16.46 5.82
N ASP A 454 -6.26 17.54 5.72
CA ASP A 454 -6.12 18.79 6.51
C ASP A 454 -4.75 19.48 6.42
N LYS A 455 -3.92 19.13 5.44
CA LYS A 455 -2.60 19.74 5.27
C LYS A 455 -2.50 20.57 4.00
N LYS A 456 -1.92 21.76 4.15
CA LYS A 456 -1.54 22.63 3.03
C LYS A 456 -0.03 22.71 2.93
N PHE A 457 0.47 22.77 1.70
CA PHE A 457 1.90 22.89 1.42
C PHE A 457 2.16 24.18 0.65
N ARG A 458 3.20 24.90 1.07
CA ARG A 458 3.69 26.15 0.46
C ARG A 458 5.01 25.91 -0.22
N GLU A 459 5.20 26.45 -1.41
CA GLU A 459 6.48 26.37 -2.10
C GLU A 459 7.49 27.30 -1.41
N ILE A 460 8.60 26.74 -0.93
CA ILE A 460 9.65 27.42 -0.17
C ILE A 460 10.97 27.57 -0.94
N ALA A 461 11.13 26.75 -1.97
CA ALA A 461 12.21 26.80 -2.95
C ALA A 461 11.68 26.16 -4.25
N PRO A 462 12.31 26.37 -5.41
CA PRO A 462 11.85 25.80 -6.67
C PRO A 462 11.60 24.29 -6.55
N ASN A 463 10.36 23.86 -6.83
CA ASN A 463 9.89 22.47 -6.74
C ASN A 463 9.90 21.85 -5.34
N LEU A 464 10.15 22.63 -4.27
CA LEU A 464 10.14 22.16 -2.89
C LEU A 464 9.00 22.82 -2.12
N TRP A 465 8.03 21.99 -1.75
CA TRP A 465 6.83 22.38 -1.01
C TRP A 465 6.92 21.92 0.43
N ARG A 466 6.62 22.76 1.39
CA ARG A 466 6.62 22.45 2.82
C ARG A 466 5.24 22.65 3.42
N GLU A 467 4.84 21.76 4.29
CA GLU A 467 3.65 21.87 5.13
C GLU A 467 3.65 23.21 5.87
N VAL A 468 2.54 23.93 5.82
CA VAL A 468 2.43 25.31 6.35
C VAL A 468 2.71 25.33 7.85
N ASP A 469 2.14 24.37 8.59
CA ASP A 469 2.25 24.30 10.06
C ASP A 469 3.02 23.02 10.51
N GLY A 470 3.88 22.47 9.65
CA GLY A 470 4.56 21.23 9.94
C GLY A 470 5.90 21.04 9.22
N PRO A 471 6.57 19.92 9.50
CA PRO A 471 7.88 19.63 8.94
C PRO A 471 7.83 18.91 7.60
N ARG A 472 6.66 18.35 7.18
CA ARG A 472 6.55 17.51 5.99
C ARG A 472 6.83 18.30 4.72
N GLN A 473 7.53 17.69 3.78
CA GLN A 473 7.91 18.32 2.53
C GLN A 473 7.54 17.43 1.34
N LEU A 474 7.26 18.08 0.22
CA LEU A 474 7.02 17.44 -1.07
C LEU A 474 8.02 18.00 -2.07
N LEU A 475 8.77 17.11 -2.73
CA LEU A 475 9.71 17.47 -3.80
C LEU A 475 9.11 17.08 -5.14
N VAL A 476 8.96 18.05 -6.02
CA VAL A 476 8.51 17.83 -7.40
C VAL A 476 9.72 17.55 -8.28
N THR A 477 9.71 16.45 -9.01
CA THR A 477 10.78 16.04 -9.91
C THR A 477 10.18 15.38 -11.17
N GLU A 478 11.03 14.90 -12.05
CA GLU A 478 10.63 14.11 -13.21
C GLU A 478 11.33 12.76 -13.20
N THR A 479 10.58 11.69 -13.43
CA THR A 479 11.13 10.33 -13.53
C THR A 479 10.44 9.57 -14.66
N GLY A 480 11.23 9.10 -15.62
CA GLY A 480 10.71 8.39 -16.78
C GLY A 480 9.75 9.22 -17.64
N GLY A 481 9.99 10.52 -17.78
CA GLY A 481 9.14 11.44 -18.53
C GLY A 481 7.82 11.78 -17.84
N ARG A 482 7.68 11.44 -16.55
CA ARG A 482 6.47 11.74 -15.75
C ARG A 482 6.84 12.62 -14.56
N ARG A 483 6.04 13.67 -14.34
CA ARG A 483 6.14 14.45 -13.10
C ARG A 483 5.94 13.52 -11.92
N THR A 484 6.85 13.60 -10.98
CA THR A 484 6.91 12.72 -9.81
C THR A 484 7.01 13.57 -8.55
N ILE A 485 6.20 13.26 -7.55
CA ILE A 485 6.21 13.91 -6.25
C ILE A 485 6.76 12.94 -5.22
N ILE A 486 7.84 13.34 -4.57
CA ILE A 486 8.47 12.60 -3.50
C ILE A 486 8.04 13.24 -2.18
N ASP A 487 7.45 12.43 -1.31
CA ASP A 487 7.02 12.84 0.02
C ASP A 487 8.13 12.56 1.05
N SER A 488 8.51 13.57 1.82
CA SER A 488 9.55 13.44 2.84
C SER A 488 9.23 12.46 3.97
N ALA A 489 7.97 12.05 4.11
CA ALA A 489 7.52 11.07 5.10
C ALA A 489 7.33 9.65 4.52
N ASN A 490 7.55 9.45 3.21
CA ASN A 490 7.28 8.17 2.55
C ASN A 490 8.49 7.68 1.74
N PRO A 491 9.35 6.82 2.31
CA PRO A 491 10.54 6.32 1.61
C PRO A 491 10.26 5.21 0.59
N ILE A 492 9.05 4.65 0.58
CA ILE A 492 8.71 3.38 -0.11
C ILE A 492 7.81 3.54 -1.32
N SER A 493 7.34 4.77 -1.60
CA SER A 493 6.50 5.08 -2.75
C SER A 493 6.64 6.55 -3.14
N VAL A 494 6.37 6.84 -4.40
CA VAL A 494 6.25 8.21 -4.93
C VAL A 494 4.93 8.35 -5.66
N MET A 495 4.44 9.59 -5.81
CA MET A 495 3.25 9.90 -6.60
C MET A 495 3.68 10.33 -8.01
N GLN A 496 3.11 9.74 -9.05
CA GLN A 496 3.40 10.04 -10.45
C GLN A 496 2.18 10.62 -11.14
N ALA A 497 2.35 11.72 -11.89
CA ALA A 497 1.26 12.32 -12.64
C ALA A 497 0.60 11.30 -13.58
N VAL A 498 -0.72 11.28 -13.59
CA VAL A 498 -1.51 10.30 -14.36
C VAL A 498 -1.63 10.76 -15.81
N PRO A 499 -1.37 9.92 -16.82
CA PRO A 499 -1.71 10.21 -18.21
C PRO A 499 -3.20 10.53 -18.37
N ALA A 500 -3.54 11.46 -19.24
CA ALA A 500 -4.93 11.92 -19.43
C ALA A 500 -5.94 10.78 -19.61
N VAL A 501 -5.57 9.74 -20.35
CA VAL A 501 -6.43 8.57 -20.60
C VAL A 501 -6.69 7.73 -19.34
N ARG A 502 -5.82 7.77 -18.35
CA ARG A 502 -5.97 7.07 -17.07
C ARG A 502 -6.59 7.94 -15.97
N ASN A 503 -6.90 9.22 -16.26
CA ASN A 503 -7.48 10.12 -15.27
C ASN A 503 -8.75 9.51 -14.64
N SER A 504 -8.82 9.45 -13.31
CA SER A 504 -9.93 8.82 -12.57
C SER A 504 -11.27 9.49 -12.87
N THR A 505 -11.32 10.83 -12.92
CA THR A 505 -12.55 11.58 -13.22
C THR A 505 -13.08 11.23 -14.60
N LEU A 506 -12.22 11.20 -15.63
CA LEU A 506 -12.61 10.80 -16.98
C LEU A 506 -13.17 9.37 -17.00
N ASN A 507 -12.45 8.43 -16.40
CA ASN A 507 -12.85 7.01 -16.42
C ASN A 507 -14.11 6.75 -15.60
N MET A 508 -14.29 7.43 -14.47
CA MET A 508 -15.51 7.36 -13.67
C MET A 508 -16.71 7.97 -14.40
N LEU A 509 -16.55 9.09 -15.09
CA LEU A 509 -17.62 9.69 -15.91
C LEU A 509 -18.01 8.78 -17.07
N VAL A 510 -17.04 8.28 -17.85
CA VAL A 510 -17.31 7.35 -18.95
C VAL A 510 -18.01 6.09 -18.46
N GLY A 511 -17.48 5.47 -17.39
CA GLY A 511 -18.06 4.25 -16.80
C GLY A 511 -19.45 4.50 -16.21
N GLY A 512 -19.59 5.53 -15.39
CA GLY A 512 -20.85 5.87 -14.72
C GLY A 512 -21.97 6.21 -15.70
N LEU A 513 -21.70 7.08 -16.68
CA LEU A 513 -22.68 7.42 -17.72
C LEU A 513 -23.04 6.19 -18.57
N SER A 514 -22.06 5.35 -18.91
CA SER A 514 -22.30 4.13 -19.65
C SER A 514 -23.23 3.18 -18.89
N VAL A 515 -22.93 2.91 -17.62
CA VAL A 515 -23.76 2.06 -16.75
C VAL A 515 -25.19 2.63 -16.62
N LEU A 516 -25.35 3.94 -16.44
CA LEU A 516 -26.66 4.58 -16.34
C LEU A 516 -27.49 4.40 -17.63
N VAL A 517 -26.88 4.61 -18.81
CA VAL A 517 -27.54 4.43 -20.10
C VAL A 517 -27.92 2.97 -20.34
N LEU A 518 -27.04 2.02 -19.99
CA LEU A 518 -27.31 0.60 -20.15
C LEU A 518 -28.38 0.11 -19.17
N LEU A 519 -28.39 0.57 -17.93
CA LEU A 519 -29.44 0.31 -16.94
C LEU A 519 -30.79 0.85 -17.43
N ALA A 520 -30.84 2.10 -17.90
CA ALA A 520 -32.06 2.67 -18.47
C ALA A 520 -32.54 1.86 -19.69
N THR A 521 -31.61 1.43 -20.55
CA THR A 521 -31.92 0.60 -21.72
C THR A 521 -32.53 -0.75 -21.32
N ALA A 522 -31.95 -1.41 -20.31
CA ALA A 522 -32.40 -2.71 -19.81
C ALA A 522 -33.77 -2.60 -19.09
N LEU A 523 -33.93 -1.61 -18.19
CA LEU A 523 -35.16 -1.42 -17.39
C LEU A 523 -36.36 -0.93 -18.25
N LEU A 524 -36.12 -0.01 -19.19
CA LEU A 524 -37.16 0.51 -20.05
C LEU A 524 -37.56 -0.46 -21.15
N TRP A 525 -36.82 -1.52 -21.41
CA TRP A 525 -37.16 -2.52 -22.44
C TRP A 525 -38.46 -3.26 -22.12
N PRO A 526 -38.66 -3.91 -20.96
CA PRO A 526 -39.90 -4.56 -20.61
C PRO A 526 -41.08 -3.56 -20.52
N VAL A 527 -40.83 -2.36 -19.99
CA VAL A 527 -41.85 -1.30 -19.96
C VAL A 527 -42.30 -0.91 -21.36
N ALA A 528 -41.39 -0.69 -22.28
CA ALA A 528 -41.71 -0.39 -23.68
C ALA A 528 -42.37 -1.57 -24.40
N ALA A 529 -42.09 -2.81 -24.02
CA ALA A 529 -42.78 -3.99 -24.55
C ALA A 529 -44.22 -4.07 -24.03
N TRP A 530 -44.43 -3.81 -22.74
CA TRP A 530 -45.74 -3.76 -22.12
C TRP A 530 -46.61 -2.63 -22.71
N LEU A 531 -46.09 -1.40 -22.80
CA LEU A 531 -46.82 -0.26 -23.40
C LEU A 531 -47.23 -0.51 -24.86
N ARG A 532 -46.43 -1.21 -25.65
CA ARG A 532 -46.78 -1.57 -27.03
C ARG A 532 -47.91 -2.59 -27.11
N ARG A 533 -48.05 -3.46 -26.12
CA ARG A 533 -49.17 -4.41 -26.04
C ARG A 533 -50.46 -3.72 -25.63
N THR A 534 -50.38 -2.72 -24.76
CA THR A 534 -51.52 -2.03 -24.17
C THR A 534 -52.06 -0.92 -25.08
N TYR A 535 -51.17 -0.26 -25.86
CA TYR A 535 -51.53 0.87 -26.74
C TYR A 535 -51.10 0.59 -28.17
N PRO A 536 -51.94 -0.14 -28.96
CA PRO A 536 -51.68 -0.40 -30.37
C PRO A 536 -51.81 0.90 -31.18
N GLY A 537 -50.91 1.15 -32.14
CA GLY A 537 -50.95 2.35 -33.02
C GLY A 537 -49.58 2.96 -33.35
N ARG A 538 -48.49 2.47 -32.77
CA ARG A 538 -47.15 2.88 -33.17
C ARG A 538 -46.55 1.93 -34.22
N ALA A 539 -45.90 2.49 -35.22
CA ALA A 539 -45.17 1.71 -36.23
C ALA A 539 -44.19 0.72 -35.59
N VAL A 540 -44.41 -0.56 -35.82
CA VAL A 540 -43.54 -1.63 -35.32
C VAL A 540 -42.29 -1.71 -36.20
N VAL A 541 -41.14 -1.68 -35.61
CA VAL A 541 -39.88 -1.94 -36.32
C VAL A 541 -39.81 -3.42 -36.66
N THR A 542 -39.60 -3.75 -37.92
CA THR A 542 -39.58 -5.14 -38.42
C THR A 542 -38.22 -5.46 -39.08
N GLY A 543 -38.02 -6.73 -39.41
CA GLY A 543 -36.89 -7.20 -40.18
C GLY A 543 -35.51 -7.01 -39.47
N ARG A 544 -34.51 -6.68 -40.24
CA ARG A 544 -33.10 -6.54 -39.75
C ARG A 544 -32.94 -5.48 -38.66
N ALA A 545 -33.68 -4.36 -38.78
CA ALA A 545 -33.61 -3.29 -37.78
C ALA A 545 -34.18 -3.72 -36.41
N ALA A 546 -35.25 -4.54 -36.41
CA ALA A 546 -35.80 -5.10 -35.16
C ALA A 546 -34.83 -6.06 -34.48
N ARG A 547 -34.17 -6.92 -35.28
CA ARG A 547 -33.12 -7.84 -34.75
C ARG A 547 -31.96 -7.08 -34.13
N LEU A 548 -31.45 -6.04 -34.80
CA LEU A 548 -30.36 -5.23 -34.27
C LEU A 548 -30.74 -4.50 -32.99
N GLN A 549 -31.96 -3.97 -32.90
CA GLN A 549 -32.45 -3.37 -31.65
C GLN A 549 -32.55 -4.38 -30.52
N PHE A 550 -33.02 -5.59 -30.80
CA PHE A 550 -33.06 -6.67 -29.82
C PHE A 550 -31.67 -7.03 -29.35
N LEU A 551 -30.71 -7.26 -30.26
CA LEU A 551 -29.33 -7.57 -29.95
C LEU A 551 -28.64 -6.45 -29.15
N THR A 552 -28.87 -5.16 -29.50
CA THR A 552 -28.35 -4.02 -28.75
C THR A 552 -28.84 -4.01 -27.28
N ARG A 553 -30.10 -4.36 -27.05
CA ARG A 553 -30.67 -4.46 -25.69
C ARG A 553 -30.09 -5.66 -24.93
N LEU A 554 -29.96 -6.79 -25.64
CA LEU A 554 -29.32 -7.98 -25.07
C LEU A 554 -27.86 -7.70 -24.71
N SER A 555 -27.12 -6.95 -25.55
CA SER A 555 -25.76 -6.50 -25.25
C SER A 555 -25.73 -5.61 -24.00
N ALA A 556 -26.69 -4.67 -23.85
CA ALA A 556 -26.77 -3.86 -22.65
C ALA A 556 -26.95 -4.69 -21.37
N VAL A 557 -27.78 -5.72 -21.41
CA VAL A 557 -27.96 -6.66 -20.29
C VAL A 557 -26.67 -7.49 -20.07
N GLY A 558 -26.08 -7.97 -21.17
CA GLY A 558 -24.81 -8.72 -21.12
C GLY A 558 -23.65 -7.95 -20.51
N ASP A 559 -23.50 -6.66 -20.88
CA ASP A 559 -22.46 -5.78 -20.33
C ASP A 559 -22.66 -5.53 -18.83
N LEU A 560 -23.93 -5.32 -18.41
CA LEU A 560 -24.25 -5.17 -16.98
C LEU A 560 -23.96 -6.47 -16.21
N ALA A 561 -24.25 -7.63 -16.79
CA ALA A 561 -23.93 -8.93 -16.18
C ALA A 561 -22.40 -9.15 -16.11
N TYR A 562 -21.65 -8.78 -17.16
CA TYR A 562 -20.19 -8.82 -17.20
C TYR A 562 -19.57 -7.95 -16.08
N LEU A 563 -20.03 -6.70 -15.94
CA LEU A 563 -19.59 -5.83 -14.85
C LEU A 563 -19.99 -6.37 -13.47
N GLY A 564 -21.19 -6.97 -13.36
CA GLY A 564 -21.65 -7.65 -12.15
C GLY A 564 -20.73 -8.80 -11.74
N GLY A 565 -20.26 -9.60 -12.72
CA GLY A 565 -19.30 -10.67 -12.50
C GLY A 565 -17.97 -10.13 -11.95
N TRP A 566 -17.41 -9.09 -12.54
CA TRP A 566 -16.19 -8.44 -12.02
C TRP A 566 -16.39 -7.81 -10.65
N TYR A 567 -17.56 -7.20 -10.40
CA TYR A 567 -17.89 -6.67 -9.08
C TYR A 567 -17.84 -7.77 -8.00
N MET A 568 -18.36 -8.97 -8.28
CA MET A 568 -18.30 -10.09 -7.33
C MET A 568 -16.87 -10.53 -7.02
N ILE A 569 -15.96 -10.45 -8.00
CA ILE A 569 -14.52 -10.72 -7.78
C ILE A 569 -13.84 -9.60 -6.99
N LEU A 570 -14.21 -8.35 -7.22
CA LEU A 570 -13.57 -7.18 -6.59
C LEU A 570 -14.13 -6.84 -5.20
N ALA A 571 -15.39 -7.19 -4.92
CA ALA A 571 -16.06 -6.83 -3.66
C ALA A 571 -15.32 -7.29 -2.39
N PRO A 572 -14.66 -8.46 -2.34
CA PRO A 572 -13.90 -8.86 -1.16
C PRO A 572 -12.77 -7.89 -0.76
N ILE A 573 -12.15 -7.18 -1.72
CA ILE A 573 -11.12 -6.17 -1.40
C ILE A 573 -11.71 -5.05 -0.54
N LEU A 574 -12.92 -4.60 -0.87
CA LEU A 574 -13.63 -3.56 -0.11
C LEU A 574 -13.96 -4.00 1.33
N GLN A 575 -13.97 -5.30 1.58
CA GLN A 575 -14.20 -5.92 2.89
C GLN A 575 -12.91 -6.34 3.58
N SER A 576 -11.74 -5.99 3.01
CA SER A 576 -10.40 -6.39 3.48
C SER A 576 -10.21 -7.92 3.54
N ARG A 577 -10.94 -8.68 2.71
CA ARG A 577 -10.87 -10.15 2.63
C ARG A 577 -9.83 -10.57 1.59
N VAL A 578 -8.57 -10.28 1.89
CA VAL A 578 -7.44 -10.54 0.98
C VAL A 578 -7.19 -12.05 0.79
N GLU A 579 -7.51 -12.87 1.78
CA GLU A 579 -7.35 -14.32 1.80
C GLU A 579 -8.15 -15.07 0.72
N VAL A 580 -9.15 -14.41 0.11
CA VAL A 580 -9.92 -15.02 -0.98
C VAL A 580 -9.17 -15.00 -2.32
N TYR A 581 -8.16 -14.13 -2.46
CA TYR A 581 -7.40 -14.00 -3.70
C TYR A 581 -6.30 -15.05 -3.80
N ASN A 582 -6.68 -16.21 -4.29
CA ASN A 582 -5.81 -17.38 -4.46
C ASN A 582 -6.14 -18.10 -5.77
N ALA A 583 -5.35 -19.09 -6.16
CA ALA A 583 -5.52 -19.85 -7.40
C ALA A 583 -6.93 -20.45 -7.59
N GLY A 584 -7.74 -20.57 -6.52
CA GLY A 584 -9.15 -21.00 -6.63
C GLY A 584 -10.03 -20.03 -7.42
N LEU A 585 -9.64 -18.75 -7.54
CA LEU A 585 -10.36 -17.77 -8.35
C LEU A 585 -9.97 -17.80 -9.83
N ASP A 586 -8.85 -18.44 -10.20
CA ASP A 586 -8.32 -18.39 -11.57
C ASP A 586 -9.34 -18.81 -12.62
N GLY A 587 -10.13 -19.86 -12.34
CA GLY A 587 -11.20 -20.33 -13.23
C GLY A 587 -12.30 -19.29 -13.47
N TRP A 588 -12.74 -18.59 -12.42
CA TRP A 588 -13.74 -17.54 -12.50
C TRP A 588 -13.21 -16.30 -13.22
N ILE A 589 -11.96 -15.92 -12.95
CA ILE A 589 -11.29 -14.81 -13.62
C ILE A 589 -11.15 -15.13 -15.12
N ARG A 590 -10.71 -16.35 -15.48
CA ARG A 590 -10.64 -16.79 -16.89
C ARG A 590 -12.01 -16.76 -17.57
N ALA A 591 -13.06 -17.21 -16.90
CA ALA A 591 -14.41 -17.16 -17.43
C ALA A 591 -14.84 -15.71 -17.74
N LEU A 592 -14.55 -14.76 -16.85
CA LEU A 592 -14.84 -13.34 -17.07
C LEU A 592 -13.97 -12.74 -18.18
N GLN A 593 -12.70 -13.11 -18.26
CA GLN A 593 -11.80 -12.67 -19.35
C GLN A 593 -12.31 -13.15 -20.72
N ILE A 594 -12.79 -14.40 -20.80
CA ILE A 594 -13.44 -14.93 -22.03
C ILE A 594 -14.76 -14.20 -22.29
N ALA A 595 -15.55 -13.93 -21.24
CA ALA A 595 -16.80 -13.21 -21.35
C ALA A 595 -16.63 -11.75 -21.83
N ALA A 596 -15.40 -11.21 -21.87
CA ALA A 596 -15.09 -9.91 -22.46
C ALA A 596 -15.48 -9.79 -23.95
N ILE A 597 -15.70 -10.93 -24.62
CA ILE A 597 -16.28 -10.95 -25.98
C ILE A 597 -17.68 -10.31 -26.00
N ILE A 598 -18.42 -10.32 -24.88
CA ILE A 598 -19.79 -9.74 -24.79
C ILE A 598 -19.74 -8.23 -24.98
N PRO A 599 -18.98 -7.43 -24.20
CA PRO A 599 -18.89 -5.99 -24.42
C PRO A 599 -18.25 -5.64 -25.78
N LEU A 600 -17.26 -6.40 -26.24
CA LEU A 600 -16.66 -6.19 -27.56
C LEU A 600 -17.69 -6.37 -28.69
N ALA A 601 -18.45 -7.47 -28.69
CA ALA A 601 -19.51 -7.70 -29.65
C ALA A 601 -20.66 -6.67 -29.49
N GLY A 602 -21.00 -6.32 -28.25
CA GLY A 602 -22.00 -5.31 -27.92
C GLY A 602 -21.70 -3.94 -28.53
N ALA A 603 -20.45 -3.49 -28.43
CA ALA A 603 -20.00 -2.23 -29.04
C ALA A 603 -20.20 -2.26 -30.58
N VAL A 604 -19.78 -3.35 -31.24
CA VAL A 604 -19.97 -3.51 -32.70
C VAL A 604 -21.46 -3.51 -33.05
N ILE A 605 -22.30 -4.26 -32.34
CA ILE A 605 -23.76 -4.33 -32.56
C ILE A 605 -24.38 -2.94 -32.33
N GLY A 606 -23.96 -2.22 -31.30
CA GLY A 606 -24.44 -0.87 -30.97
C GLY A 606 -24.18 0.12 -32.12
N VAL A 607 -22.94 0.14 -32.61
CA VAL A 607 -22.54 0.99 -33.75
C VAL A 607 -23.34 0.62 -35.01
N TRP A 608 -23.49 -0.67 -35.29
CA TRP A 608 -24.26 -1.13 -36.43
C TRP A 608 -25.74 -0.74 -36.31
N ASN A 609 -26.36 -0.89 -35.13
CA ASN A 609 -27.72 -0.44 -34.87
C ASN A 609 -27.86 1.07 -35.06
N ALA A 610 -26.91 1.88 -34.63
CA ALA A 610 -26.91 3.30 -34.86
C ALA A 610 -26.85 3.62 -36.37
N GLY A 611 -25.92 3.05 -37.12
CA GLY A 611 -25.80 3.21 -38.57
C GLY A 611 -27.07 2.84 -39.33
N THR A 612 -27.69 1.69 -38.99
CA THR A 612 -28.96 1.28 -39.63
C THR A 612 -30.13 2.20 -39.27
N THR A 613 -30.14 2.76 -38.04
CA THR A 613 -31.17 3.72 -37.61
C THR A 613 -31.09 5.01 -38.42
N PHE A 614 -29.88 5.48 -38.79
CA PHE A 614 -29.71 6.60 -39.70
C PHE A 614 -30.09 6.25 -41.14
N ALA A 615 -29.64 5.11 -41.67
CA ALA A 615 -29.89 4.70 -43.06
C ALA A 615 -31.37 4.45 -43.35
N THR A 616 -32.15 4.04 -42.35
CA THR A 616 -33.60 3.78 -42.49
C THR A 616 -34.49 5.01 -42.30
N GLY A 617 -33.91 6.22 -42.21
CA GLY A 617 -34.65 7.49 -42.14
C GLY A 617 -35.51 7.66 -40.88
N ARG A 618 -35.17 6.99 -39.76
CA ARG A 618 -35.95 7.06 -38.53
C ARG A 618 -35.88 8.44 -37.90
N GLY A 619 -36.91 8.79 -37.11
CA GLY A 619 -37.02 10.07 -36.44
C GLY A 619 -35.79 10.39 -35.57
N TRP A 620 -35.50 11.68 -35.37
CA TRP A 620 -34.27 12.17 -34.73
C TRP A 620 -34.07 11.61 -33.31
N THR A 621 -35.15 11.43 -32.52
CA THR A 621 -35.09 10.83 -31.18
C THR A 621 -34.57 9.39 -31.20
N ALA A 622 -34.94 8.59 -32.22
CA ALA A 622 -34.43 7.24 -32.38
C ALA A 622 -32.94 7.22 -32.76
N ARG A 623 -32.50 8.18 -33.60
CA ARG A 623 -31.09 8.34 -33.98
C ARG A 623 -30.24 8.72 -32.78
N VAL A 624 -30.63 9.75 -32.02
CA VAL A 624 -29.92 10.20 -30.80
C VAL A 624 -29.84 9.07 -29.79
N ARG A 625 -30.95 8.40 -29.50
CA ARG A 625 -30.93 7.26 -28.58
C ARG A 625 -30.00 6.13 -29.03
N SER A 626 -29.96 5.80 -30.32
CA SER A 626 -29.09 4.75 -30.84
C SER A 626 -27.60 5.12 -30.70
N VAL A 627 -27.24 6.39 -30.88
CA VAL A 627 -25.88 6.88 -30.68
C VAL A 627 -25.50 6.84 -29.20
N ILE A 628 -26.37 7.31 -28.30
CA ILE A 628 -26.13 7.29 -26.86
C ILE A 628 -25.89 5.85 -26.35
N VAL A 629 -26.71 4.90 -26.79
CA VAL A 629 -26.52 3.49 -26.39
C VAL A 629 -25.25 2.90 -27.01
N ALA A 630 -24.91 3.22 -28.25
CA ALA A 630 -23.66 2.78 -28.87
C ALA A 630 -22.44 3.35 -28.13
N ALA A 631 -22.47 4.64 -27.78
CA ALA A 631 -21.42 5.28 -26.99
C ALA A 631 -21.27 4.63 -25.61
N ALA A 632 -22.38 4.27 -24.96
CA ALA A 632 -22.34 3.59 -23.66
C ALA A 632 -21.71 2.19 -23.76
N LEU A 633 -22.06 1.40 -24.79
CA LEU A 633 -21.45 0.08 -25.02
C LEU A 633 -19.94 0.19 -25.29
N ILE A 634 -19.50 1.20 -26.05
CA ILE A 634 -18.08 1.51 -26.27
C ILE A 634 -17.41 1.93 -24.96
N GLY A 635 -18.10 2.74 -24.14
CA GLY A 635 -17.60 3.19 -22.84
C GLY A 635 -17.33 2.03 -21.88
N ILE A 636 -18.12 0.97 -21.91
CA ILE A 636 -17.83 -0.25 -21.11
C ILE A 636 -16.55 -0.94 -21.60
N VAL A 637 -16.36 -1.06 -22.92
CA VAL A 637 -15.12 -1.60 -23.50
C VAL A 637 -13.91 -0.76 -23.08
N TRP A 638 -14.05 0.57 -23.11
CA TRP A 638 -13.01 1.50 -22.64
C TRP A 638 -12.60 1.25 -21.18
N VAL A 639 -13.59 1.21 -20.27
CA VAL A 639 -13.34 0.98 -18.85
C VAL A 639 -12.74 -0.42 -18.63
N ALA A 640 -13.23 -1.43 -19.32
CA ALA A 640 -12.71 -2.79 -19.24
C ALA A 640 -11.25 -2.87 -19.74
N TRP A 641 -10.88 -2.10 -20.76
CA TRP A 641 -9.49 -2.00 -21.21
C TRP A 641 -8.63 -1.28 -20.18
N MET A 642 -9.03 -0.08 -19.76
CA MET A 642 -8.26 0.74 -18.82
C MET A 642 -8.07 0.05 -17.46
N GLY A 643 -9.03 -0.76 -17.03
CA GLY A 643 -8.97 -1.56 -15.81
C GLY A 643 -8.37 -2.96 -15.98
N ALA A 644 -7.77 -3.26 -17.15
CA ALA A 644 -7.17 -4.57 -17.48
C ALA A 644 -8.14 -5.77 -17.31
N LEU A 645 -9.45 -5.56 -17.48
CA LEU A 645 -10.47 -6.62 -17.37
C LEU A 645 -10.55 -7.52 -18.62
N ILE A 646 -9.97 -7.10 -19.75
CA ILE A 646 -9.99 -7.79 -21.04
C ILE A 646 -8.74 -8.68 -21.22
N GLY A 647 -7.66 -8.41 -20.50
CA GLY A 647 -6.40 -9.14 -20.59
C GLY A 647 -6.51 -10.58 -20.09
N PHE A 648 -5.67 -11.49 -20.63
CA PHE A 648 -5.57 -12.88 -20.18
C PHE A 648 -4.48 -13.07 -19.12
N ASP A 649 -4.39 -12.14 -18.16
CA ASP A 649 -3.43 -12.18 -17.06
C ASP A 649 -4.07 -12.75 -15.78
N LEU A 650 -3.33 -13.58 -15.05
CA LEU A 650 -3.69 -14.10 -13.72
C LEU A 650 -2.73 -13.58 -12.63
N ASN A 651 -1.92 -12.57 -12.93
CA ASN A 651 -1.13 -11.86 -11.94
C ASN A 651 -2.00 -10.79 -11.27
N TYR A 652 -2.65 -11.13 -10.17
CA TYR A 652 -3.50 -10.22 -9.41
C TYR A 652 -3.13 -10.13 -7.95
#